data_ca136edb58ded36bf4fa8ee97248ec20
#
_entry.id   ca136edb58ded36bf4fa8ee97248ec20
#
_cell.length_a   1.000
_cell.length_b   1.000
_cell.length_c   1.000
_cell.angle_alpha   90.00
_cell.angle_beta   90.00
_cell.angle_gamma   90.00
#
_symmetry.space_group_name_H-M   'P 1'
#
loop_
_entity.id
_entity.type
_entity.pdbx_description
1 polymer ?
#
loop_
_entity_poly.entity_id
_entity_poly.type
_entity_poly.pdbx_seq_one_letter_code
_entity_poly.pdbx_strand_id
1 'polypeptide(L)'
;MNQYSFLAVPLKSTSDVDLVKPLTLYIDTVYKTSEDNKAEVAEAVQELNKLRSKACCQPLDKHQSALDIVTRYYDQLVAIENKIVISATQNPVVFKWKDAFDKGSLFFSKASLSISDGAFERAAVLFNCGALMSHIAASQPLLTDEEMKTAAKLFQQSAGVFARLRDTVLGMVQQDPTPDLMPDTLAALSAIMLAQAQESIYIKAYKDKMKPSALVKIAAQAGDFYQDALKAMNRDAVKGLWEKEWVHIITGKMFGFQAVSQLHQAGINAEQQEMSEQLSRLGEALKLSEMAAKYLPSGCMAEQFNSIQKMYTAAKKDNDFIYHERIADFRSLPALPRAALAKALPVTHPISPRFKDMFASVVPVQVHNAMQCYEGRKAELVNIETGRLREHTQLMNGILASLNLPAALDDVTSMDTLPESIKQKSAKIKQAGGITELQRLFSELPGLYKRNEEILDETNRVLSEEKDSDDTLRRQFGTKWTRMSSEQLTGPLLQEIGKYRGILHTASNADKMVKEKFETNRAGIEMLSKNEVELRTSIPSQAQHAVGGASEAVTKLRELMNQVQEIKVQREKLEKDFKDVRSDIADDLLRAMAESQILNEEQISKEKIQEIYGPLKEQVEKSIKQQDHIMAEVQTWNNRFTAEKSGSGTGAERERVLKMLATAADSFHELKGNLEEGTKFYNDLTPILVRLQQKVSDFSFARQTEKEDLMRQMQQNIVSGGGSGGGGGGSAAKSPPPRPPPPSSRTEVEPPVPPPRTQQSLQGQPQPFLYQPQYQPNFANPYPTFPGAFPNYQQGYGHFPPPPQQQNPFAPGYNTPQQGYNTPQQ
;
A
#
# COMPACT_ATOMS: atom_id res chain seq x y z
N MET A 1 23.28 -41.08 17.44
CA MET A 1 22.77 -39.99 18.31
C MET A 1 23.93 -39.02 18.54
N ASN A 2 23.67 -37.72 18.47
CA ASN A 2 24.70 -36.70 18.70
C ASN A 2 25.15 -36.81 20.18
N GLN A 3 26.44 -36.98 20.43
CA GLN A 3 27.06 -37.16 21.76
C GLN A 3 26.61 -36.03 22.75
N TYR A 4 26.24 -34.89 22.25
CA TYR A 4 25.92 -33.72 23.06
C TYR A 4 24.41 -33.53 23.31
N SER A 5 23.50 -34.28 22.67
CA SER A 5 22.04 -34.23 22.88
C SER A 5 21.50 -32.81 22.83
N PHE A 6 21.86 -32.04 21.80
CA PHE A 6 21.29 -30.74 21.57
C PHE A 6 19.85 -30.82 21.08
N LEU A 7 19.00 -29.89 21.54
CA LEU A 7 17.63 -29.75 21.14
C LEU A 7 17.52 -28.83 19.93
N ALA A 8 16.67 -29.21 18.97
CA ALA A 8 16.36 -28.43 17.79
C ALA A 8 14.86 -28.10 17.77
N VAL A 9 14.51 -26.84 17.53
CA VAL A 9 13.13 -26.36 17.54
C VAL A 9 12.37 -26.87 16.33
N PRO A 10 11.17 -27.48 16.49
CA PRO A 10 10.38 -27.96 15.37
C PRO A 10 10.00 -26.84 14.41
N LEU A 11 9.98 -27.13 13.11
CA LEU A 11 9.55 -26.17 12.09
C LEU A 11 8.01 -26.06 12.05
N LYS A 12 7.51 -24.86 11.88
CA LYS A 12 6.10 -24.60 11.54
C LYS A 12 5.84 -25.06 10.10
N SER A 13 4.65 -25.60 9.84
CA SER A 13 4.22 -26.00 8.50
C SER A 13 3.02 -25.18 8.03
N THR A 14 2.98 -24.92 6.73
CA THR A 14 1.92 -24.14 6.09
C THR A 14 1.38 -24.87 4.85
N SER A 15 0.25 -24.42 4.33
CA SER A 15 -0.26 -24.82 3.02
C SER A 15 0.28 -23.91 1.92
N ASP A 16 0.26 -24.39 0.70
CA ASP A 16 0.56 -23.55 -0.47
C ASP A 16 -0.52 -22.50 -0.68
N VAL A 17 -0.12 -21.32 -1.13
CA VAL A 17 -0.97 -20.16 -1.37
C VAL A 17 -0.50 -19.47 -2.64
N ASP A 18 -1.41 -19.19 -3.56
CA ASP A 18 -1.12 -18.41 -4.76
C ASP A 18 -1.00 -16.92 -4.40
N LEU A 19 0.22 -16.40 -4.51
CA LEU A 19 0.50 -14.98 -4.33
C LEU A 19 0.35 -14.19 -5.65
N VAL A 20 0.39 -14.86 -6.81
CA VAL A 20 0.51 -14.18 -8.11
C VAL A 20 -0.72 -13.32 -8.39
N LYS A 21 -1.91 -13.92 -8.38
CA LYS A 21 -3.14 -13.20 -8.71
C LYS A 21 -3.43 -12.02 -7.78
N PRO A 22 -3.44 -12.20 -6.43
CA PRO A 22 -3.80 -11.11 -5.53
C PRO A 22 -2.76 -9.98 -5.51
N LEU A 23 -1.46 -10.29 -5.58
CA LEU A 23 -0.42 -9.25 -5.59
C LEU A 23 -0.41 -8.48 -6.92
N THR A 24 -0.57 -9.16 -8.06
CA THR A 24 -0.67 -8.49 -9.37
C THR A 24 -1.88 -7.55 -9.39
N LEU A 25 -3.05 -8.02 -8.95
CA LEU A 25 -4.26 -7.20 -8.90
C LEU A 25 -4.07 -5.98 -7.98
N TYR A 26 -3.46 -6.16 -6.81
CA TYR A 26 -3.17 -5.06 -5.89
C TYR A 26 -2.24 -4.02 -6.53
N ILE A 27 -1.14 -4.46 -7.12
CA ILE A 27 -0.15 -3.58 -7.75
C ILE A 27 -0.76 -2.81 -8.92
N ASP A 28 -1.52 -3.47 -9.79
CA ASP A 28 -2.21 -2.83 -10.92
C ASP A 28 -3.25 -1.80 -10.45
N THR A 29 -3.92 -2.07 -9.34
CA THR A 29 -4.93 -1.18 -8.77
C THR A 29 -4.31 0.04 -8.10
N VAL A 30 -3.28 -0.15 -7.28
CA VAL A 30 -2.68 0.90 -6.45
C VAL A 30 -1.70 1.75 -7.24
N TYR A 31 -0.76 1.11 -7.95
CA TYR A 31 0.39 1.80 -8.54
C TYR A 31 0.19 2.27 -9.96
N LYS A 32 -0.81 1.74 -10.69
CA LYS A 32 -1.04 2.07 -12.11
C LYS A 32 0.26 2.07 -12.92
N THR A 33 1.04 1.01 -12.72
CA THR A 33 2.41 0.87 -13.22
C THR A 33 2.49 1.12 -14.72
N SER A 34 3.54 1.82 -15.17
CA SER A 34 3.82 1.98 -16.60
C SER A 34 4.06 0.63 -17.27
N GLU A 35 3.77 0.50 -18.55
CA GLU A 35 3.94 -0.77 -19.30
C GLU A 35 5.36 -1.34 -19.20
N ASP A 36 6.38 -0.47 -19.16
CA ASP A 36 7.80 -0.88 -19.06
C ASP A 36 8.09 -1.56 -17.70
N ASN A 37 7.49 -1.10 -16.63
CA ASN A 37 7.70 -1.66 -15.28
C ASN A 37 6.77 -2.85 -14.97
N LYS A 38 5.67 -3.03 -15.71
CA LYS A 38 4.73 -4.15 -15.49
C LYS A 38 5.37 -5.51 -15.67
N ALA A 39 6.22 -5.68 -16.68
CA ALA A 39 6.89 -6.94 -16.95
C ALA A 39 7.87 -7.31 -15.82
N GLU A 40 8.69 -6.34 -15.35
CA GLU A 40 9.62 -6.53 -14.23
C GLU A 40 8.89 -6.88 -12.93
N VAL A 41 7.83 -6.15 -12.62
CA VAL A 41 7.01 -6.39 -11.41
C VAL A 41 6.28 -7.74 -11.48
N ALA A 42 5.75 -8.13 -12.65
CA ALA A 42 5.11 -9.42 -12.83
C ALA A 42 6.10 -10.59 -12.63
N GLU A 43 7.34 -10.44 -13.13
CA GLU A 43 8.42 -11.41 -12.89
C GLU A 43 8.77 -11.48 -11.40
N ALA A 44 8.90 -10.34 -10.72
CA ALA A 44 9.17 -10.25 -9.29
C ALA A 44 8.09 -10.96 -8.44
N VAL A 45 6.82 -10.79 -8.78
CA VAL A 45 5.69 -11.47 -8.11
C VAL A 45 5.75 -12.98 -8.32
N GLN A 46 6.04 -13.45 -9.53
CA GLN A 46 6.21 -14.88 -9.81
C GLN A 46 7.39 -15.48 -9.05
N GLU A 47 8.52 -14.76 -9.02
CA GLU A 47 9.72 -15.18 -8.29
C GLU A 47 9.46 -15.25 -6.78
N LEU A 48 8.76 -14.27 -6.21
CA LEU A 48 8.34 -14.27 -4.81
C LEU A 48 7.46 -15.48 -4.49
N ASN A 49 6.49 -15.80 -5.35
CA ASN A 49 5.63 -16.97 -5.18
C ASN A 49 6.42 -18.29 -5.21
N LYS A 50 7.35 -18.43 -6.16
CA LYS A 50 8.26 -19.58 -6.23
C LYS A 50 9.16 -19.66 -4.99
N LEU A 51 9.66 -18.52 -4.52
CA LEU A 51 10.51 -18.45 -3.34
C LEU A 51 9.75 -18.89 -2.08
N ARG A 52 8.48 -18.44 -1.91
CA ARG A 52 7.59 -18.90 -0.83
C ARG A 52 7.41 -20.42 -0.84
N SER A 53 7.07 -20.99 -1.99
CA SER A 53 6.86 -22.43 -2.13
C SER A 53 8.11 -23.22 -1.72
N LYS A 54 9.31 -22.78 -2.12
CA LYS A 54 10.60 -23.38 -1.73
C LYS A 54 10.92 -23.20 -0.24
N ALA A 55 10.61 -22.03 0.33
CA ALA A 55 10.95 -21.69 1.71
C ALA A 55 10.02 -22.33 2.74
N CYS A 56 8.73 -22.51 2.40
CA CYS A 56 7.68 -22.82 3.37
C CYS A 56 6.93 -24.13 3.11
N CYS A 57 6.82 -24.56 1.84
CA CYS A 57 5.93 -25.66 1.45
C CYS A 57 6.67 -26.96 1.10
N GLN A 58 8.00 -26.91 1.03
CA GLN A 58 8.85 -28.08 0.76
C GLN A 58 9.63 -28.51 2.01
N PRO A 59 10.02 -29.78 2.14
CA PRO A 59 10.94 -30.21 3.19
C PRO A 59 12.26 -29.43 3.13
N LEU A 60 12.70 -28.92 4.26
CA LEU A 60 13.94 -28.15 4.37
C LEU A 60 15.08 -29.05 4.90
N ASP A 61 16.17 -29.09 4.16
CA ASP A 61 17.39 -29.75 4.60
C ASP A 61 18.02 -29.00 5.79
N LYS A 62 18.67 -29.75 6.70
CA LYS A 62 19.38 -29.15 7.84
C LYS A 62 20.74 -28.61 7.42
N HIS A 63 20.75 -27.72 6.44
CA HIS A 63 21.93 -27.16 5.80
C HIS A 63 21.81 -25.66 5.55
N GLN A 64 22.93 -24.98 5.44
CA GLN A 64 22.99 -23.53 5.21
C GLN A 64 22.22 -23.09 3.97
N SER A 65 22.20 -23.89 2.90
CA SER A 65 21.47 -23.57 1.67
C SER A 65 19.94 -23.42 1.88
N ALA A 66 19.37 -24.26 2.74
CA ALA A 66 17.96 -24.15 3.10
C ALA A 66 17.70 -22.88 3.95
N LEU A 67 18.62 -22.59 4.87
CA LEU A 67 18.54 -21.35 5.67
C LEU A 67 18.61 -20.11 4.77
N ASP A 68 19.47 -20.10 3.76
CA ASP A 68 19.58 -19.00 2.79
C ASP A 68 18.28 -18.78 2.00
N ILE A 69 17.53 -19.84 1.68
CA ILE A 69 16.23 -19.74 1.01
C ILE A 69 15.18 -19.11 1.94
N VAL A 70 15.09 -19.58 3.18
CA VAL A 70 14.10 -19.10 4.17
C VAL A 70 14.39 -17.67 4.56
N THR A 71 15.65 -17.31 4.80
CA THR A 71 16.05 -15.93 5.13
C THR A 71 15.83 -14.97 3.97
N ARG A 72 16.11 -15.38 2.71
CA ARG A 72 15.78 -14.57 1.53
C ARG A 72 14.29 -14.30 1.41
N TYR A 73 13.44 -15.30 1.66
CA TYR A 73 12.00 -15.09 1.63
C TYR A 73 11.55 -14.13 2.75
N TYR A 74 12.09 -14.30 3.96
CA TYR A 74 11.84 -13.38 5.07
C TYR A 74 12.24 -11.94 4.73
N ASP A 75 13.44 -11.73 4.18
CA ASP A 75 13.93 -10.41 3.80
C ASP A 75 13.05 -9.75 2.71
N GLN A 76 12.52 -10.55 1.74
CA GLN A 76 11.54 -10.05 0.76
C GLN A 76 10.23 -9.62 1.44
N LEU A 77 9.72 -10.38 2.42
CA LEU A 77 8.53 -10.01 3.17
C LEU A 77 8.72 -8.68 3.92
N VAL A 78 9.91 -8.45 4.48
CA VAL A 78 10.26 -7.17 5.12
C VAL A 78 10.31 -6.03 4.10
N ALA A 79 10.92 -6.27 2.93
CA ALA A 79 11.06 -5.25 1.89
C ALA A 79 9.72 -4.83 1.28
N ILE A 80 8.76 -5.76 1.15
CA ILE A 80 7.45 -5.47 0.56
C ILE A 80 6.43 -4.92 1.57
N GLU A 81 6.68 -4.99 2.86
CA GLU A 81 5.71 -4.64 3.91
C GLU A 81 5.08 -3.27 3.73
N ASN A 82 5.90 -2.26 3.39
CA ASN A 82 5.45 -0.89 3.18
C ASN A 82 5.04 -0.60 1.73
N LYS A 83 5.20 -1.56 0.83
CA LYS A 83 4.92 -1.43 -0.61
C LYS A 83 3.64 -2.16 -0.99
N ILE A 84 3.46 -3.38 -0.51
CA ILE A 84 2.32 -4.25 -0.85
C ILE A 84 1.64 -4.65 0.45
N VAL A 85 0.56 -3.98 0.77
CA VAL A 85 -0.20 -4.26 2.01
C VAL A 85 -1.01 -5.54 1.82
N ILE A 86 -0.73 -6.56 2.64
CA ILE A 86 -1.51 -7.79 2.70
C ILE A 86 -2.39 -7.73 3.95
N SER A 87 -3.69 -7.59 3.75
CA SER A 87 -4.68 -7.49 4.83
C SER A 87 -6.05 -7.98 4.34
N ALA A 88 -6.95 -8.27 5.26
CA ALA A 88 -8.30 -8.73 4.93
C ALA A 88 -9.11 -7.72 4.11
N THR A 89 -8.80 -6.43 4.20
CA THR A 89 -9.57 -5.35 3.56
C THR A 89 -9.00 -4.89 2.22
N GLN A 90 -7.68 -4.96 2.04
CA GLN A 90 -7.03 -4.39 0.85
C GLN A 90 -6.53 -5.46 -0.13
N ASN A 91 -5.93 -6.52 0.39
CA ASN A 91 -5.36 -7.61 -0.40
C ASN A 91 -5.49 -8.93 0.37
N PRO A 92 -6.62 -9.63 0.26
CA PRO A 92 -6.98 -10.76 1.12
C PRO A 92 -6.26 -12.05 0.74
N VAL A 93 -4.97 -12.15 1.07
CA VAL A 93 -4.19 -13.38 0.96
C VAL A 93 -4.21 -14.10 2.30
N VAL A 94 -4.87 -15.26 2.39
CA VAL A 94 -5.02 -16.02 3.62
C VAL A 94 -3.84 -16.96 3.81
N PHE A 95 -3.05 -16.75 4.86
CA PHE A 95 -1.98 -17.62 5.28
C PHE A 95 -2.46 -18.57 6.40
N LYS A 96 -2.20 -19.86 6.24
CA LYS A 96 -2.54 -20.87 7.22
C LYS A 96 -1.28 -21.53 7.76
N TRP A 97 -0.95 -21.28 9.03
CA TRP A 97 0.19 -21.88 9.69
C TRP A 97 -0.26 -22.81 10.84
N LYS A 98 0.40 -23.96 10.95
CA LYS A 98 0.16 -24.93 12.01
C LYS A 98 1.15 -24.70 13.14
N ASP A 99 0.73 -25.02 14.38
CA ASP A 99 1.58 -24.99 15.54
C ASP A 99 2.76 -25.99 15.38
N ALA A 100 3.97 -25.57 15.78
CA ALA A 100 5.18 -26.35 15.62
C ALA A 100 5.26 -27.51 16.62
N PHE A 101 4.75 -27.35 17.83
CA PHE A 101 4.82 -28.36 18.93
C PHE A 101 3.61 -29.28 18.97
N ASP A 102 2.48 -28.87 18.41
CA ASP A 102 1.30 -29.73 18.38
C ASP A 102 1.46 -30.84 17.34
N LYS A 103 1.52 -32.08 17.83
CA LYS A 103 1.60 -33.28 16.98
C LYS A 103 0.26 -33.69 16.37
N GLY A 104 -0.83 -33.07 16.83
CA GLY A 104 -2.17 -33.54 16.54
C GLY A 104 -2.49 -34.85 17.26
N SER A 105 -3.74 -35.28 17.16
CA SER A 105 -4.18 -36.60 17.64
C SER A 105 -4.92 -37.34 16.51
N LEU A 106 -5.22 -38.62 16.73
CA LEU A 106 -5.99 -39.40 15.74
C LEU A 106 -7.38 -38.83 15.44
N PHE A 107 -7.92 -37.98 16.33
CA PHE A 107 -9.24 -37.40 16.22
C PHE A 107 -9.26 -35.88 16.03
N PHE A 108 -8.14 -35.17 16.25
CA PHE A 108 -8.05 -33.71 16.16
C PHE A 108 -6.88 -33.30 15.29
N SER A 109 -7.14 -32.38 14.35
CA SER A 109 -6.08 -31.76 13.56
C SER A 109 -5.18 -30.89 14.45
N LYS A 110 -3.93 -30.67 14.01
CA LYS A 110 -3.02 -29.72 14.67
C LYS A 110 -3.64 -28.34 14.82
N ALA A 111 -3.37 -27.71 15.96
CA ALA A 111 -3.69 -26.31 16.15
C ALA A 111 -3.12 -25.47 14.99
N SER A 112 -3.95 -24.61 14.42
CA SER A 112 -3.55 -23.78 13.27
C SER A 112 -4.28 -22.46 13.30
N LEU A 113 -3.62 -21.40 12.80
CA LEU A 113 -4.20 -20.08 12.62
C LEU A 113 -4.22 -19.77 11.14
N SER A 114 -5.35 -19.19 10.68
CA SER A 114 -5.58 -18.80 9.27
C SER A 114 -6.05 -17.37 9.23
N ILE A 115 -5.19 -16.45 8.81
CA ILE A 115 -5.49 -15.02 8.71
C ILE A 115 -4.88 -14.39 7.47
N SER A 116 -5.53 -13.34 6.99
CA SER A 116 -5.02 -12.52 5.89
C SER A 116 -4.23 -11.36 6.47
N ASP A 117 -2.95 -11.62 6.76
CA ASP A 117 -2.04 -10.66 7.36
C ASP A 117 -0.60 -10.97 6.96
N GLY A 118 0.07 -10.02 6.29
CA GLY A 118 1.47 -10.15 5.89
C GLY A 118 2.44 -10.20 7.08
N ALA A 119 2.11 -9.54 8.19
CA ALA A 119 2.93 -9.57 9.40
C ALA A 119 2.90 -10.94 10.09
N PHE A 120 1.76 -11.64 10.02
CA PHE A 120 1.66 -13.03 10.50
C PHE A 120 2.51 -13.98 9.67
N GLU A 121 2.46 -13.90 8.35
CA GLU A 121 3.35 -14.68 7.46
C GLU A 121 4.82 -14.42 7.82
N ARG A 122 5.20 -13.16 7.97
CA ARG A 122 6.56 -12.75 8.35
C ARG A 122 6.98 -13.31 9.71
N ALA A 123 6.11 -13.27 10.72
CA ALA A 123 6.39 -13.82 12.04
C ALA A 123 6.62 -15.35 11.99
N ALA A 124 5.77 -16.07 11.24
CA ALA A 124 5.89 -17.52 11.08
C ALA A 124 7.17 -17.93 10.32
N VAL A 125 7.53 -17.19 9.29
CA VAL A 125 8.79 -17.40 8.54
C VAL A 125 10.01 -17.10 9.40
N LEU A 126 9.98 -16.01 10.18
CA LEU A 126 11.06 -15.68 11.11
C LEU A 126 11.24 -16.76 12.17
N PHE A 127 10.13 -17.33 12.71
CA PHE A 127 10.18 -18.48 13.59
C PHE A 127 10.93 -19.65 12.93
N ASN A 128 10.61 -19.95 11.67
CA ASN A 128 11.28 -21.01 10.92
C ASN A 128 12.76 -20.71 10.65
N CYS A 129 13.16 -19.45 10.48
CA CYS A 129 14.57 -19.08 10.44
C CYS A 129 15.29 -19.50 11.73
N GLY A 130 14.75 -19.13 12.91
CA GLY A 130 15.31 -19.49 14.20
C GLY A 130 15.32 -21.01 14.45
N ALA A 131 14.23 -21.68 14.09
CA ALA A 131 14.13 -23.14 14.19
C ALA A 131 15.17 -23.84 13.31
N LEU A 132 15.32 -23.43 12.05
CA LEU A 132 16.30 -24.03 11.13
C LEU A 132 17.74 -23.76 11.58
N MET A 133 18.03 -22.56 12.09
CA MET A 133 19.33 -22.26 12.73
C MET A 133 19.63 -23.25 13.86
N SER A 134 18.63 -23.56 14.71
CA SER A 134 18.79 -24.52 15.80
C SER A 134 19.04 -25.96 15.28
N HIS A 135 18.37 -26.36 14.20
CA HIS A 135 18.61 -27.67 13.57
C HIS A 135 20.02 -27.78 12.99
N ILE A 136 20.48 -26.75 12.27
CA ILE A 136 21.85 -26.75 11.71
C ILE A 136 22.88 -26.78 12.83
N ALA A 137 22.70 -25.98 13.90
CA ALA A 137 23.60 -25.96 15.04
C ALA A 137 23.65 -27.31 15.78
N ALA A 138 22.48 -27.92 16.03
CA ALA A 138 22.39 -29.22 16.70
C ALA A 138 22.93 -30.37 15.86
N SER A 139 23.01 -30.23 14.54
CA SER A 139 23.57 -31.25 13.65
C SER A 139 25.08 -31.18 13.50
N GLN A 140 25.76 -30.14 14.03
CA GLN A 140 27.22 -30.03 13.95
C GLN A 140 27.91 -31.15 14.74
N PRO A 141 28.88 -31.84 14.15
CA PRO A 141 29.60 -32.91 14.85
C PRO A 141 30.48 -32.41 16.00
N LEU A 142 30.83 -31.13 16.01
CA LEU A 142 31.72 -30.45 16.96
C LEU A 142 33.14 -31.07 17.04
N LEU A 143 33.63 -31.56 15.92
CA LEU A 143 34.97 -32.12 15.82
C LEU A 143 36.02 -31.06 15.55
N THR A 144 35.71 -30.12 14.70
CA THR A 144 36.59 -29.02 14.25
C THR A 144 36.25 -27.69 14.94
N ASP A 145 37.23 -26.78 14.96
CA ASP A 145 37.07 -25.44 15.51
C ASP A 145 35.94 -24.68 14.80
N GLU A 146 35.83 -24.80 13.48
CA GLU A 146 34.78 -24.13 12.68
C GLU A 146 33.38 -24.69 12.97
N GLU A 147 33.22 -25.98 13.17
CA GLU A 147 31.94 -26.59 13.56
C GLU A 147 31.46 -26.07 14.92
N MET A 148 32.39 -25.98 15.91
CA MET A 148 32.09 -25.46 17.24
C MET A 148 31.71 -23.98 17.20
N LYS A 149 32.42 -23.15 16.44
CA LYS A 149 32.09 -21.72 16.23
C LYS A 149 30.76 -21.57 15.53
N THR A 150 30.52 -22.39 14.50
CA THR A 150 29.26 -22.36 13.74
C THR A 150 28.09 -22.73 14.63
N ALA A 151 28.18 -23.79 15.41
CA ALA A 151 27.13 -24.18 16.35
C ALA A 151 26.85 -23.07 17.37
N ALA A 152 27.89 -22.52 18.02
CA ALA A 152 27.75 -21.45 18.99
C ALA A 152 27.11 -20.20 18.36
N LYS A 153 27.53 -19.82 17.15
CA LYS A 153 26.99 -18.67 16.41
C LYS A 153 25.51 -18.89 16.06
N LEU A 154 25.15 -20.02 15.49
CA LEU A 154 23.78 -20.30 15.05
C LEU A 154 22.82 -20.41 16.25
N PHE A 155 23.24 -21.01 17.38
CA PHE A 155 22.43 -20.99 18.60
C PHE A 155 22.21 -19.57 19.14
N GLN A 156 23.25 -18.72 19.13
CA GLN A 156 23.10 -17.31 19.51
C GLN A 156 22.16 -16.52 18.57
N GLN A 157 22.24 -16.77 17.26
CA GLN A 157 21.33 -16.17 16.26
C GLN A 157 19.90 -16.67 16.46
N SER A 158 19.71 -17.98 16.65
CA SER A 158 18.40 -18.57 16.97
C SER A 158 17.79 -17.97 18.25
N ALA A 159 18.61 -17.83 19.31
CA ALA A 159 18.19 -17.17 20.55
C ALA A 159 17.72 -15.73 20.30
N GLY A 160 18.45 -15.00 19.45
CA GLY A 160 18.12 -13.63 19.06
C GLY A 160 16.83 -13.52 18.26
N VAL A 161 16.59 -14.48 17.35
CA VAL A 161 15.34 -14.57 16.58
C VAL A 161 14.14 -14.78 17.50
N PHE A 162 14.19 -15.72 18.43
CA PHE A 162 13.11 -15.98 19.38
C PHE A 162 12.91 -14.81 20.35
N ALA A 163 13.99 -14.15 20.79
CA ALA A 163 13.90 -12.93 21.60
C ALA A 163 13.20 -11.80 20.83
N ARG A 164 13.56 -11.58 19.56
CA ARG A 164 12.90 -10.55 18.70
C ARG A 164 11.42 -10.85 18.52
N LEU A 165 11.06 -12.09 18.21
CA LEU A 165 9.66 -12.49 18.07
C LEU A 165 8.88 -12.29 19.38
N ARG A 166 9.44 -12.69 20.53
CA ARG A 166 8.82 -12.47 21.86
C ARG A 166 8.40 -11.01 22.06
N ASP A 167 9.27 -10.09 21.67
CA ASP A 167 9.09 -8.67 21.91
C ASP A 167 8.16 -8.02 20.90
N THR A 168 7.90 -8.65 19.74
CA THR A 168 7.17 -8.04 18.62
C THR A 168 5.89 -8.75 18.22
N VAL A 169 5.74 -10.04 18.48
CA VAL A 169 4.65 -10.87 17.90
C VAL A 169 3.25 -10.37 18.24
N LEU A 170 2.99 -9.94 19.48
CA LEU A 170 1.69 -9.45 19.90
C LEU A 170 1.31 -8.11 19.25
N GLY A 171 2.29 -7.31 18.85
CA GLY A 171 2.07 -6.09 18.08
C GLY A 171 1.93 -6.33 16.58
N MET A 172 2.43 -7.45 16.08
CA MET A 172 2.40 -7.80 14.66
C MET A 172 1.14 -8.57 14.27
N VAL A 173 0.65 -9.47 15.14
CA VAL A 173 -0.48 -10.36 14.84
C VAL A 173 -1.73 -9.84 15.54
N GLN A 174 -2.77 -9.53 14.77
CA GLN A 174 -4.02 -8.92 15.28
C GLN A 174 -4.95 -9.92 16.01
N GLN A 175 -4.61 -11.20 16.03
CA GLN A 175 -5.36 -12.26 16.71
C GLN A 175 -4.43 -13.01 17.67
N ASP A 176 -5.01 -13.75 18.60
CA ASP A 176 -4.22 -14.60 19.50
C ASP A 176 -3.39 -15.61 18.70
N PRO A 177 -2.05 -15.54 18.81
CA PRO A 177 -1.18 -16.44 18.05
C PRO A 177 -1.28 -17.88 18.56
N THR A 178 -0.80 -18.84 17.76
CA THR A 178 -0.65 -20.25 18.18
C THR A 178 0.30 -20.37 19.36
N PRO A 179 0.15 -21.41 20.22
CA PRO A 179 0.98 -21.60 21.43
C PRO A 179 2.48 -21.48 21.20
N ASP A 180 3.00 -21.90 20.05
CA ASP A 180 4.42 -21.81 19.70
C ASP A 180 4.90 -20.36 19.46
N LEU A 181 4.02 -19.45 19.12
CA LEU A 181 4.31 -18.01 18.94
C LEU A 181 3.97 -17.16 20.18
N MET A 182 3.49 -17.76 21.27
CA MET A 182 3.25 -17.04 22.51
C MET A 182 4.56 -16.54 23.13
N PRO A 183 4.58 -15.32 23.73
CA PRO A 183 5.79 -14.73 24.29
C PRO A 183 6.51 -15.61 25.31
N ASP A 184 5.77 -16.35 26.15
CA ASP A 184 6.37 -17.25 27.12
C ASP A 184 7.07 -18.45 26.46
N THR A 185 6.49 -19.00 25.39
CA THR A 185 7.13 -20.06 24.59
C THR A 185 8.41 -19.56 23.93
N LEU A 186 8.33 -18.37 23.29
CA LEU A 186 9.48 -17.74 22.63
C LEU A 186 10.60 -17.39 23.63
N ALA A 187 10.24 -16.97 24.86
CA ALA A 187 11.20 -16.73 25.93
C ALA A 187 11.92 -18.02 26.34
N ALA A 188 11.19 -19.13 26.49
CA ALA A 188 11.78 -20.44 26.82
C ALA A 188 12.70 -20.94 25.69
N LEU A 189 12.28 -20.82 24.42
CA LEU A 189 13.09 -21.17 23.25
C LEU A 189 14.38 -20.34 23.17
N SER A 190 14.30 -19.05 23.39
CA SER A 190 15.48 -18.17 23.43
C SER A 190 16.45 -18.59 24.54
N ALA A 191 15.96 -18.91 25.75
CA ALA A 191 16.77 -19.34 26.86
C ALA A 191 17.46 -20.71 26.61
N ILE A 192 16.74 -21.68 26.01
CA ILE A 192 17.29 -22.97 25.63
C ILE A 192 18.43 -22.79 24.61
N MET A 193 18.22 -22.00 23.57
CA MET A 193 19.22 -21.73 22.54
C MET A 193 20.46 -21.06 23.14
N LEU A 194 20.26 -20.12 24.06
CA LEU A 194 21.36 -19.41 24.73
C LEU A 194 22.18 -20.37 25.60
N ALA A 195 21.52 -21.28 26.31
CA ALA A 195 22.20 -22.33 27.12
C ALA A 195 23.04 -23.26 26.22
N GLN A 196 22.48 -23.70 25.08
CA GLN A 196 23.19 -24.55 24.11
C GLN A 196 24.37 -23.82 23.43
N ALA A 197 24.23 -22.51 23.21
CA ALA A 197 25.32 -21.67 22.70
C ALA A 197 26.49 -21.64 23.73
N GLN A 198 26.21 -21.45 25.02
CA GLN A 198 27.22 -21.44 26.08
C GLN A 198 27.86 -22.80 26.23
N GLU A 199 27.10 -23.89 26.10
CA GLU A 199 27.63 -25.25 26.07
C GLU A 199 28.60 -25.48 24.90
N SER A 200 28.24 -25.01 23.70
CA SER A 200 29.11 -25.09 22.51
C SER A 200 30.43 -24.33 22.72
N ILE A 201 30.37 -23.18 23.38
CA ILE A 201 31.57 -22.41 23.78
C ILE A 201 32.40 -23.15 24.83
N TYR A 202 31.74 -23.79 25.80
CA TYR A 202 32.44 -24.63 26.81
C TYR A 202 33.16 -25.79 26.12
N ILE A 203 32.50 -26.53 25.23
CA ILE A 203 33.10 -27.67 24.50
C ILE A 203 34.35 -27.18 23.74
N LYS A 204 34.29 -26.05 23.07
CA LYS A 204 35.45 -25.47 22.40
C LYS A 204 36.56 -25.13 23.40
N ALA A 205 36.25 -24.40 24.48
CA ALA A 205 37.20 -24.00 25.50
C ALA A 205 37.92 -25.23 26.15
N TYR A 206 37.16 -26.32 26.37
CA TYR A 206 37.68 -27.57 26.89
C TYR A 206 38.62 -28.25 25.91
N LYS A 207 38.24 -28.36 24.64
CA LYS A 207 39.08 -28.91 23.57
C LYS A 207 40.36 -28.11 23.33
N ASP A 208 40.27 -26.79 23.41
CA ASP A 208 41.42 -25.86 23.31
C ASP A 208 42.32 -25.92 24.56
N LYS A 209 41.99 -26.73 25.56
CA LYS A 209 42.74 -26.88 26.82
C LYS A 209 42.95 -25.51 27.52
N MET A 210 41.88 -24.68 27.56
CA MET A 210 41.94 -23.42 28.29
C MET A 210 42.25 -23.67 29.78
N LYS A 211 42.76 -22.61 30.46
CA LYS A 211 43.08 -22.68 31.91
C LYS A 211 41.86 -23.12 32.71
N PRO A 212 42.03 -23.99 33.74
CA PRO A 212 40.94 -24.47 34.57
C PRO A 212 40.04 -23.33 35.13
N SER A 213 40.64 -22.21 35.52
CA SER A 213 39.91 -21.04 36.03
C SER A 213 38.97 -20.39 35.02
N ALA A 214 39.23 -20.51 33.71
CA ALA A 214 38.32 -20.11 32.65
C ALA A 214 37.20 -21.15 32.47
N LEU A 215 37.54 -22.44 32.47
CA LEU A 215 36.56 -23.54 32.34
C LEU A 215 35.55 -23.54 33.50
N VAL A 216 35.96 -23.24 34.73
CA VAL A 216 35.04 -23.05 35.87
C VAL A 216 33.97 -22.02 35.54
N LYS A 217 34.40 -20.81 35.09
CA LYS A 217 33.49 -19.70 34.85
C LYS A 217 32.52 -19.99 33.73
N ILE A 218 32.98 -20.61 32.64
CA ILE A 218 32.17 -20.93 31.46
C ILE A 218 31.17 -22.06 31.78
N ALA A 219 31.62 -23.11 32.51
CA ALA A 219 30.75 -24.23 32.91
C ALA A 219 29.70 -23.79 33.94
N ALA A 220 30.07 -23.00 34.95
CA ALA A 220 29.12 -22.46 35.94
C ALA A 220 28.02 -21.61 35.28
N GLN A 221 28.38 -20.78 34.31
CA GLN A 221 27.41 -19.99 33.54
C GLN A 221 26.52 -20.90 32.69
N ALA A 222 27.04 -21.96 32.08
CA ALA A 222 26.20 -22.90 31.32
C ALA A 222 25.15 -23.56 32.22
N GLY A 223 25.52 -23.93 33.43
CA GLY A 223 24.59 -24.46 34.44
C GLY A 223 23.48 -23.48 34.79
N ASP A 224 23.84 -22.19 34.99
CA ASP A 224 22.86 -21.12 35.25
C ASP A 224 21.91 -20.89 34.04
N PHE A 225 22.41 -20.86 32.79
CA PHE A 225 21.58 -20.72 31.60
C PHE A 225 20.61 -21.89 31.41
N TYR A 226 21.03 -23.13 31.69
CA TYR A 226 20.12 -24.28 31.68
C TYR A 226 19.08 -24.20 32.80
N GLN A 227 19.44 -23.65 33.97
CA GLN A 227 18.50 -23.41 35.06
C GLN A 227 17.46 -22.34 34.65
N ASP A 228 17.87 -21.27 34.00
CA ASP A 228 16.96 -20.24 33.53
C ASP A 228 16.05 -20.75 32.40
N ALA A 229 16.58 -21.58 31.48
CA ALA A 229 15.79 -22.27 30.49
C ALA A 229 14.71 -23.16 31.14
N LEU A 230 15.10 -23.97 32.15
CA LEU A 230 14.17 -24.81 32.88
C LEU A 230 13.08 -24.03 33.62
N LYS A 231 13.43 -22.88 34.24
CA LYS A 231 12.47 -21.97 34.86
C LYS A 231 11.46 -21.43 33.85
N ALA A 232 11.94 -21.01 32.65
CA ALA A 232 11.07 -20.51 31.58
C ALA A 232 10.15 -21.63 31.07
N MET A 233 10.63 -22.84 30.88
CA MET A 233 9.83 -24.00 30.46
C MET A 233 8.75 -24.41 31.47
N ASN A 234 8.98 -24.21 32.76
CA ASN A 234 8.07 -24.59 33.82
C ASN A 234 7.00 -23.53 34.17
N ARG A 235 6.94 -22.43 33.43
CA ARG A 235 5.85 -21.47 33.59
C ARG A 235 4.50 -22.11 33.28
N ASP A 236 3.47 -21.76 34.02
CA ASP A 236 2.13 -22.37 33.90
C ASP A 236 1.55 -22.31 32.49
N ALA A 237 1.81 -21.23 31.78
CA ALA A 237 1.34 -21.00 30.40
C ALA A 237 1.95 -21.99 29.39
N VAL A 238 3.13 -22.55 29.65
CA VAL A 238 3.89 -23.32 28.63
C VAL A 238 4.34 -24.69 29.08
N LYS A 239 4.21 -25.02 30.37
CA LYS A 239 4.69 -26.31 30.93
C LYS A 239 4.13 -27.54 30.23
N GLY A 240 2.91 -27.45 29.67
CA GLY A 240 2.27 -28.56 28.97
C GLY A 240 2.68 -28.71 27.50
N LEU A 241 3.46 -27.76 26.95
CA LEU A 241 3.85 -27.75 25.54
C LEU A 241 5.04 -28.71 25.26
N TRP A 242 5.89 -28.90 26.26
CA TRP A 242 7.17 -29.58 26.08
C TRP A 242 7.07 -31.11 26.16
N GLU A 243 7.75 -31.78 25.23
CA GLU A 243 7.98 -33.22 25.35
C GLU A 243 8.79 -33.54 26.61
N LYS A 244 8.49 -34.64 27.26
CA LYS A 244 9.23 -35.09 28.48
C LYS A 244 10.73 -35.15 28.25
N GLU A 245 11.15 -35.58 27.05
CA GLU A 245 12.56 -35.65 26.68
C GLU A 245 13.25 -34.29 26.73
N TRP A 246 12.61 -33.22 26.30
CA TRP A 246 13.16 -31.86 26.39
C TRP A 246 13.43 -31.45 27.83
N VAL A 247 12.44 -31.65 28.69
CA VAL A 247 12.54 -31.30 30.11
C VAL A 247 13.65 -32.13 30.78
N HIS A 248 13.76 -33.43 30.44
CA HIS A 248 14.80 -34.29 30.95
C HIS A 248 16.20 -33.82 30.51
N ILE A 249 16.41 -33.56 29.23
CA ILE A 249 17.69 -33.08 28.70
C ILE A 249 18.11 -31.78 29.36
N ILE A 250 17.24 -30.80 29.48
CA ILE A 250 17.54 -29.49 30.08
C ILE A 250 17.85 -29.65 31.57
N THR A 251 17.07 -30.46 32.31
CA THR A 251 17.31 -30.78 33.74
C THR A 251 18.65 -31.49 33.94
N GLY A 252 18.93 -32.49 33.11
CA GLY A 252 20.17 -33.24 33.20
C GLY A 252 21.39 -32.39 32.87
N LYS A 253 21.32 -31.51 31.86
CA LYS A 253 22.40 -30.59 31.51
C LYS A 253 22.63 -29.52 32.58
N MET A 254 21.58 -29.03 33.21
CA MET A 254 21.68 -28.11 34.35
C MET A 254 22.55 -28.75 35.46
N PHE A 255 22.19 -29.95 35.94
CA PHE A 255 22.99 -30.64 36.96
C PHE A 255 24.38 -31.04 36.46
N GLY A 256 24.49 -31.46 35.21
CA GLY A 256 25.75 -31.84 34.59
C GLY A 256 26.76 -30.71 34.55
N PHE A 257 26.36 -29.50 34.12
CA PHE A 257 27.23 -28.33 34.08
C PHE A 257 27.54 -27.76 35.47
N GLN A 258 26.62 -27.88 36.42
CA GLN A 258 26.92 -27.62 37.83
C GLN A 258 27.98 -28.58 38.35
N ALA A 259 27.88 -29.87 38.07
CA ALA A 259 28.90 -30.89 38.46
C ALA A 259 30.27 -30.59 37.81
N VAL A 260 30.28 -30.30 36.49
CA VAL A 260 31.51 -30.02 35.75
C VAL A 260 32.21 -28.75 36.24
N SER A 261 31.46 -27.72 36.66
CA SER A 261 32.04 -26.51 37.23
C SER A 261 32.76 -26.79 38.56
N GLN A 262 32.16 -27.67 39.41
CA GLN A 262 32.82 -28.11 40.66
C GLN A 262 34.02 -29.00 40.39
N LEU A 263 33.97 -29.85 39.36
CA LEU A 263 35.13 -30.70 38.95
C LEU A 263 36.34 -29.79 38.60
N HIS A 264 36.16 -28.77 37.76
CA HIS A 264 37.25 -27.89 37.36
C HIS A 264 37.79 -27.10 38.56
N GLN A 265 36.94 -26.62 39.45
CA GLN A 265 37.37 -25.93 40.65
C GLN A 265 38.10 -26.86 41.62
N ALA A 266 37.65 -28.08 41.79
CA ALA A 266 38.37 -29.09 42.61
C ALA A 266 39.75 -29.37 42.05
N GLY A 267 39.96 -29.34 40.73
CA GLY A 267 41.28 -29.40 40.11
C GLY A 267 42.17 -28.24 40.52
N ILE A 268 41.66 -27.03 40.60
CA ILE A 268 42.39 -25.85 41.07
C ILE A 268 42.74 -25.99 42.55
N ASN A 269 41.79 -26.43 43.40
CA ASN A 269 42.08 -26.69 44.84
C ASN A 269 43.15 -27.77 45.03
N ALA A 270 43.17 -28.79 44.16
CA ALA A 270 44.25 -29.77 44.20
C ALA A 270 45.64 -29.18 43.90
N GLU A 271 45.75 -28.32 42.88
CA GLU A 271 46.97 -27.58 42.51
C GLU A 271 47.43 -26.66 43.67
N GLN A 272 46.49 -26.13 44.44
CA GLN A 272 46.74 -25.27 45.62
C GLN A 272 46.95 -26.06 46.89
N GLN A 273 46.89 -27.39 46.87
CA GLN A 273 46.99 -28.27 48.00
C GLN A 273 45.91 -28.07 49.10
N GLU A 274 44.72 -27.62 48.66
CA GLU A 274 43.52 -27.42 49.52
C GLU A 274 42.65 -28.69 49.47
N MET A 275 43.11 -29.73 50.12
CA MET A 275 42.53 -31.10 50.12
C MET A 275 41.12 -31.14 50.69
N SER A 276 40.86 -30.42 51.78
CA SER A 276 39.53 -30.25 52.38
C SER A 276 38.48 -29.70 51.43
N GLU A 277 38.81 -28.60 50.74
CA GLU A 277 37.93 -27.96 49.75
C GLU A 277 37.77 -28.82 48.50
N GLN A 278 38.87 -29.41 48.01
CA GLN A 278 38.88 -30.34 46.88
C GLN A 278 37.86 -31.46 47.07
N LEU A 279 37.92 -32.16 48.18
CA LEU A 279 37.03 -33.29 48.51
C LEU A 279 35.57 -32.85 48.67
N SER A 280 35.33 -31.69 49.31
CA SER A 280 33.99 -31.11 49.43
C SER A 280 33.37 -30.86 48.06
N ARG A 281 34.10 -30.21 47.16
CA ARG A 281 33.64 -29.93 45.78
C ARG A 281 33.45 -31.19 44.95
N LEU A 282 34.36 -32.17 45.02
CA LEU A 282 34.21 -33.42 44.31
C LEU A 282 33.03 -34.26 44.83
N GLY A 283 32.78 -34.24 46.14
CA GLY A 283 31.59 -34.86 46.75
C GLY A 283 30.27 -34.25 46.22
N GLU A 284 30.19 -32.94 46.07
CA GLU A 284 29.04 -32.30 45.50
C GLU A 284 28.94 -32.56 43.98
N ALA A 285 30.08 -32.50 43.25
CA ALA A 285 30.13 -32.86 41.83
C ALA A 285 29.60 -34.27 41.55
N LEU A 286 29.98 -35.24 42.42
CA LEU A 286 29.50 -36.61 42.29
C LEU A 286 27.99 -36.70 42.46
N LYS A 287 27.42 -36.11 43.50
CA LYS A 287 25.95 -36.07 43.70
C LYS A 287 25.22 -35.45 42.50
N LEU A 288 25.71 -34.31 42.00
CA LEU A 288 25.13 -33.62 40.85
C LEU A 288 25.25 -34.45 39.57
N SER A 289 26.37 -35.15 39.36
CA SER A 289 26.55 -36.03 38.20
C SER A 289 25.63 -37.24 38.23
N GLU A 290 25.39 -37.82 39.40
CA GLU A 290 24.42 -38.91 39.60
C GLU A 290 22.99 -38.46 39.34
N MET A 291 22.66 -37.23 39.76
CA MET A 291 21.37 -36.62 39.42
C MET A 291 21.27 -36.38 37.92
N ALA A 292 22.26 -35.81 37.27
CA ALA A 292 22.30 -35.58 35.83
C ALA A 292 22.12 -36.90 35.04
N ALA A 293 22.79 -37.98 35.44
CA ALA A 293 22.71 -39.28 34.78
C ALA A 293 21.30 -39.90 34.77
N LYS A 294 20.40 -39.50 35.70
CA LYS A 294 19.01 -39.96 35.74
C LYS A 294 18.17 -39.36 34.61
N TYR A 295 18.59 -38.22 34.09
CA TYR A 295 17.83 -37.44 33.10
C TYR A 295 18.45 -37.48 31.70
N LEU A 296 19.79 -37.56 31.61
CA LEU A 296 20.48 -37.52 30.32
C LEU A 296 20.48 -38.88 29.62
N PRO A 297 20.45 -38.88 28.27
CA PRO A 297 20.67 -40.09 27.50
C PRO A 297 22.04 -40.71 27.79
N SER A 298 22.10 -42.04 27.70
CA SER A 298 23.36 -42.79 27.91
C SER A 298 24.48 -42.26 27.01
N GLY A 299 25.66 -42.02 27.61
CA GLY A 299 26.83 -41.47 26.91
C GLY A 299 26.94 -39.94 26.90
N CYS A 300 25.89 -39.22 27.21
CA CYS A 300 25.96 -37.76 27.32
C CYS A 300 26.75 -37.36 28.57
N MET A 301 27.80 -36.54 28.43
CA MET A 301 28.73 -36.10 29.49
C MET A 301 29.45 -37.24 30.24
N ALA A 302 29.51 -38.46 29.66
CA ALA A 302 30.08 -39.64 30.31
C ALA A 302 31.56 -39.46 30.66
N GLU A 303 32.34 -38.77 29.81
CA GLU A 303 33.77 -38.51 30.08
C GLU A 303 33.94 -37.65 31.34
N GLN A 304 33.17 -36.59 31.48
CA GLN A 304 33.21 -35.70 32.65
C GLN A 304 32.76 -36.40 33.93
N PHE A 305 31.69 -37.20 33.85
CA PHE A 305 31.18 -37.96 35.01
C PHE A 305 32.15 -39.05 35.47
N ASN A 306 32.76 -39.73 34.53
CA ASN A 306 33.83 -40.71 34.85
C ASN A 306 35.05 -40.02 35.50
N SER A 307 35.39 -38.80 35.03
CA SER A 307 36.48 -38.02 35.62
C SER A 307 36.16 -37.61 37.06
N ILE A 308 34.94 -37.16 37.34
CA ILE A 308 34.45 -36.82 38.67
C ILE A 308 34.60 -38.03 39.62
N GLN A 309 34.09 -39.19 39.19
CA GLN A 309 34.14 -40.42 39.99
C GLN A 309 35.59 -40.87 40.32
N LYS A 310 36.48 -40.82 39.29
CA LYS A 310 37.88 -41.15 39.46
C LYS A 310 38.60 -40.21 40.41
N MET A 311 38.43 -38.91 40.19
CA MET A 311 39.10 -37.90 41.03
C MET A 311 38.58 -37.91 42.46
N TYR A 312 37.27 -38.10 42.69
CA TYR A 312 36.71 -38.21 44.02
C TYR A 312 37.29 -39.46 44.76
N THR A 313 37.29 -40.58 44.07
CA THR A 313 37.78 -41.80 44.66
C THR A 313 39.27 -41.73 45.02
N ALA A 314 40.11 -41.13 44.16
CA ALA A 314 41.53 -40.92 44.42
C ALA A 314 41.73 -39.91 45.57
N ALA A 315 41.15 -38.74 45.52
CA ALA A 315 41.28 -37.69 46.53
C ALA A 315 40.78 -38.20 47.92
N LYS A 316 39.67 -38.96 47.94
CA LYS A 316 39.13 -39.51 49.15
C LYS A 316 40.10 -40.54 49.77
N LYS A 317 40.70 -41.47 48.97
CA LYS A 317 41.70 -42.43 49.40
C LYS A 317 42.91 -41.69 49.95
N ASP A 318 43.38 -40.65 49.25
CA ASP A 318 44.56 -39.89 49.70
C ASP A 318 44.28 -39.20 51.04
N ASN A 319 43.07 -38.63 51.23
CA ASN A 319 42.69 -38.03 52.49
C ASN A 319 42.52 -39.07 53.63
N ASP A 320 41.89 -40.22 53.34
CA ASP A 320 41.64 -41.28 54.38
C ASP A 320 42.93 -41.89 54.86
N PHE A 321 44.02 -41.99 54.07
CA PHE A 321 45.27 -42.66 54.35
C PHE A 321 46.50 -41.77 54.57
N ILE A 322 46.46 -40.50 54.05
CA ILE A 322 47.62 -39.61 54.06
C ILE A 322 47.35 -38.30 54.80
N TYR A 323 46.33 -37.57 54.39
CA TYR A 323 46.11 -36.16 54.84
C TYR A 323 45.32 -36.07 56.17
N HIS A 324 44.28 -36.88 56.31
CA HIS A 324 43.38 -36.94 57.47
C HIS A 324 42.68 -35.58 57.73
N GLU A 325 42.45 -34.71 56.68
CA GLU A 325 41.84 -33.44 56.85
C GLU A 325 40.34 -33.57 57.06
N ARG A 326 39.77 -32.65 57.83
CA ARG A 326 38.31 -32.56 57.97
C ARG A 326 37.73 -31.94 56.72
N ILE A 327 36.81 -32.65 56.08
CA ILE A 327 36.14 -32.12 54.84
C ILE A 327 35.32 -30.93 55.20
N ALA A 328 35.50 -29.82 54.47
CA ALA A 328 34.72 -28.56 54.62
C ALA A 328 33.25 -28.79 54.23
N ASP A 329 32.34 -28.07 54.88
CA ASP A 329 30.95 -28.06 54.44
C ASP A 329 30.86 -27.32 53.10
N PHE A 330 30.32 -28.00 52.11
CA PHE A 330 30.14 -27.39 50.76
C PHE A 330 29.48 -26.03 50.79
N ARG A 331 28.53 -25.81 51.70
CA ARG A 331 27.79 -24.55 51.83
C ARG A 331 28.66 -23.39 52.34
N SER A 332 29.77 -23.68 52.98
CA SER A 332 30.73 -22.68 53.46
C SER A 332 31.73 -22.23 52.39
N LEU A 333 31.81 -22.98 51.27
CA LEU A 333 32.76 -22.67 50.22
C LEU A 333 32.34 -21.47 49.38
N PRO A 334 33.30 -20.68 48.86
CA PRO A 334 33.01 -19.58 47.99
C PRO A 334 32.21 -20.01 46.75
N ALA A 335 31.26 -19.17 46.36
CA ALA A 335 30.49 -19.37 45.13
C ALA A 335 31.43 -19.28 43.90
N LEU A 336 31.19 -20.15 42.92
CA LEU A 336 31.98 -20.14 41.69
C LEU A 336 31.74 -18.87 40.87
N PRO A 337 32.78 -18.27 40.29
CA PRO A 337 32.63 -17.15 39.40
C PRO A 337 31.99 -17.60 38.07
N ARG A 338 31.33 -16.65 37.35
CA ARG A 338 30.60 -16.86 36.06
C ARG A 338 31.19 -16.04 34.94
N ALA A 339 31.06 -16.58 33.71
CA ALA A 339 31.39 -15.86 32.48
C ALA A 339 30.34 -16.15 31.39
N ALA A 340 29.42 -15.20 31.21
CA ALA A 340 28.43 -15.25 30.14
C ALA A 340 29.06 -14.82 28.82
N LEU A 341 29.50 -15.79 28.03
CA LEU A 341 30.08 -15.56 26.71
C LEU A 341 29.04 -15.62 25.59
N ALA A 342 28.06 -16.51 25.73
CA ALA A 342 26.92 -16.56 24.81
C ALA A 342 25.97 -15.40 25.07
N LYS A 343 25.50 -14.77 23.98
CA LYS A 343 24.51 -13.68 23.97
C LYS A 343 23.52 -13.91 22.84
N ALA A 344 22.26 -13.56 23.06
CA ALA A 344 21.28 -13.49 21.97
C ALA A 344 21.72 -12.40 20.97
N LEU A 345 22.04 -12.82 19.75
CA LEU A 345 22.48 -11.89 18.71
C LEU A 345 21.26 -11.20 18.10
N PRO A 346 21.26 -9.86 18.00
CA PRO A 346 20.14 -9.13 17.42
C PRO A 346 19.93 -9.53 15.96
N VAL A 347 18.65 -9.57 15.54
CA VAL A 347 18.28 -9.78 14.14
C VAL A 347 18.54 -8.49 13.38
N THR A 348 19.50 -8.49 12.48
CA THR A 348 19.80 -7.39 11.57
C THR A 348 19.18 -7.64 10.20
N HIS A 349 18.66 -6.61 9.58
CA HIS A 349 18.10 -6.70 8.23
C HIS A 349 19.07 -6.09 7.21
N PRO A 350 19.25 -6.72 6.06
CA PRO A 350 18.79 -8.06 5.70
C PRO A 350 19.54 -9.17 6.48
N ILE A 351 18.85 -10.30 6.74
CA ILE A 351 19.48 -11.49 7.34
C ILE A 351 20.35 -12.22 6.30
N SER A 352 19.84 -12.28 5.07
CA SER A 352 20.53 -12.91 3.94
C SER A 352 21.66 -12.03 3.41
N PRO A 353 22.90 -12.52 3.33
CA PRO A 353 24.02 -11.75 2.80
C PRO A 353 23.93 -11.47 1.29
N ARG A 354 23.04 -12.15 0.59
CA ARG A 354 22.80 -12.02 -0.87
C ARG A 354 21.41 -11.43 -1.17
N PHE A 355 20.89 -10.65 -0.25
CA PHE A 355 19.59 -10.02 -0.44
C PHE A 355 19.65 -9.00 -1.59
N LYS A 356 18.64 -9.09 -2.47
CA LYS A 356 18.32 -8.09 -3.47
C LYS A 356 16.80 -7.90 -3.44
N ASP A 357 16.35 -6.68 -3.22
CA ASP A 357 14.93 -6.35 -3.23
C ASP A 357 14.36 -6.56 -4.64
N MET A 358 13.42 -7.50 -4.79
CA MET A 358 12.75 -7.80 -6.06
C MET A 358 11.80 -6.69 -6.48
N PHE A 359 11.35 -5.85 -5.54
CA PHE A 359 10.41 -4.77 -5.75
C PHE A 359 11.06 -3.39 -5.56
N ALA A 360 12.34 -3.27 -5.90
CA ALA A 360 13.08 -2.01 -5.76
C ALA A 360 12.48 -0.87 -6.59
N SER A 361 11.87 -1.19 -7.75
CA SER A 361 11.16 -0.23 -8.60
C SER A 361 9.79 0.22 -8.06
N VAL A 362 9.26 -0.46 -7.03
CA VAL A 362 7.99 -0.10 -6.38
C VAL A 362 8.29 0.73 -5.13
N VAL A 363 7.79 1.96 -5.11
CA VAL A 363 7.94 2.86 -3.96
C VAL A 363 6.98 2.49 -2.82
N PRO A 364 7.26 2.87 -1.55
CA PRO A 364 6.31 2.68 -0.46
C PRO A 364 4.94 3.33 -0.75
N VAL A 365 3.84 2.69 -0.31
CA VAL A 365 2.47 3.19 -0.55
C VAL A 365 2.27 4.61 -0.02
N GLN A 366 2.89 4.95 1.11
CA GLN A 366 2.81 6.30 1.67
C GLN A 366 3.45 7.33 0.74
N VAL A 367 4.63 7.02 0.16
CA VAL A 367 5.31 7.87 -0.81
C VAL A 367 4.47 7.97 -2.09
N HIS A 368 3.93 6.85 -2.58
CA HIS A 368 3.05 6.84 -3.75
C HIS A 368 1.81 7.73 -3.55
N ASN A 369 1.14 7.62 -2.41
CA ASN A 369 -0.01 8.45 -2.09
C ASN A 369 0.37 9.94 -1.98
N ALA A 370 1.51 10.25 -1.37
CA ALA A 370 2.04 11.61 -1.29
C ALA A 370 2.36 12.18 -2.69
N MET A 371 2.93 11.39 -3.58
CA MET A 371 3.15 11.79 -4.98
C MET A 371 1.83 12.08 -5.71
N GLN A 372 0.78 11.27 -5.50
CA GLN A 372 -0.55 11.54 -6.07
C GLN A 372 -1.16 12.84 -5.53
N CYS A 373 -1.03 13.11 -4.24
CA CYS A 373 -1.48 14.36 -3.64
C CYS A 373 -0.72 15.56 -4.22
N TYR A 374 0.59 15.43 -4.41
CA TYR A 374 1.42 16.46 -5.05
C TYR A 374 0.99 16.76 -6.49
N GLU A 375 0.79 15.72 -7.32
CA GLU A 375 0.30 15.89 -8.69
C GLU A 375 -1.09 16.52 -8.74
N GLY A 376 -1.96 16.19 -7.78
CA GLY A 376 -3.27 16.86 -7.64
C GLY A 376 -3.14 18.35 -7.34
N ARG A 377 -2.32 18.75 -6.37
CA ARG A 377 -2.06 20.17 -6.03
C ARG A 377 -1.39 20.93 -7.17
N LYS A 378 -0.46 20.29 -7.86
CA LYS A 378 0.20 20.83 -9.05
C LYS A 378 -0.81 21.10 -10.16
N ALA A 379 -1.65 20.14 -10.48
CA ALA A 379 -2.69 20.29 -11.50
C ALA A 379 -3.68 21.42 -11.14
N GLU A 380 -4.09 21.52 -9.89
CA GLU A 380 -4.95 22.58 -9.38
C GLU A 380 -4.30 23.96 -9.55
N LEU A 381 -3.03 24.11 -9.15
CA LEU A 381 -2.29 25.34 -9.32
C LEU A 381 -2.20 25.77 -10.78
N VAL A 382 -1.82 24.83 -11.67
CA VAL A 382 -1.72 25.11 -13.11
C VAL A 382 -3.06 25.58 -13.67
N ASN A 383 -4.16 24.94 -13.28
CA ASN A 383 -5.49 25.32 -13.71
C ASN A 383 -5.90 26.70 -13.20
N ILE A 384 -5.60 27.03 -11.95
CA ILE A 384 -5.88 28.34 -11.37
C ILE A 384 -5.11 29.43 -12.13
N GLU A 385 -3.80 29.29 -12.31
CA GLU A 385 -2.97 30.33 -12.91
C GLU A 385 -3.22 30.47 -14.42
N THR A 386 -3.43 29.38 -15.14
CA THR A 386 -3.82 29.45 -16.57
C THR A 386 -5.25 30.00 -16.73
N GLY A 387 -6.14 29.69 -15.80
CA GLY A 387 -7.48 30.31 -15.74
C GLY A 387 -7.40 31.80 -15.56
N ARG A 388 -6.60 32.31 -14.63
CA ARG A 388 -6.36 33.77 -14.42
C ARG A 388 -5.83 34.44 -15.68
N LEU A 389 -4.84 33.84 -16.36
CA LEU A 389 -4.30 34.41 -17.62
C LEU A 389 -5.39 34.54 -18.71
N ARG A 390 -6.23 33.53 -18.84
CA ARG A 390 -7.32 33.52 -19.81
C ARG A 390 -8.39 34.54 -19.45
N GLU A 391 -8.80 34.60 -18.18
CA GLU A 391 -9.78 35.59 -17.69
C GLU A 391 -9.34 37.04 -17.95
N HIS A 392 -8.10 37.38 -17.59
CA HIS A 392 -7.55 38.69 -17.83
C HIS A 392 -7.38 39.00 -19.33
N THR A 393 -7.09 37.99 -20.16
CA THR A 393 -7.07 38.17 -21.63
C THR A 393 -8.45 38.40 -22.20
N GLN A 394 -9.49 37.72 -21.68
CA GLN A 394 -10.89 37.97 -22.06
C GLN A 394 -11.36 39.35 -21.65
N LEU A 395 -11.02 39.77 -20.41
CA LEU A 395 -11.33 41.11 -19.94
C LEU A 395 -10.71 42.17 -20.85
N MET A 396 -9.44 42.02 -21.20
CA MET A 396 -8.74 42.91 -22.13
C MET A 396 -9.41 42.94 -23.51
N ASN A 397 -9.75 41.79 -24.08
CA ASN A 397 -10.46 41.69 -25.36
C ASN A 397 -11.85 42.34 -25.29
N GLY A 398 -12.59 42.16 -24.19
CA GLY A 398 -13.88 42.79 -23.95
C GLY A 398 -13.78 44.30 -23.92
N ILE A 399 -12.77 44.88 -23.25
CA ILE A 399 -12.51 46.31 -23.22
C ILE A 399 -12.21 46.82 -24.65
N LEU A 400 -11.29 46.19 -25.38
CA LEU A 400 -10.96 46.58 -26.75
C LEU A 400 -12.13 46.46 -27.70
N ALA A 401 -12.93 45.41 -27.60
CA ALA A 401 -14.16 45.27 -28.38
C ALA A 401 -15.19 46.38 -28.06
N SER A 402 -15.33 46.76 -26.77
CA SER A 402 -16.18 47.85 -26.36
C SER A 402 -15.77 49.20 -26.96
N LEU A 403 -14.49 49.40 -27.15
CA LEU A 403 -13.91 50.58 -27.79
C LEU A 403 -13.81 50.49 -29.32
N ASN A 404 -14.26 49.37 -29.92
CA ASN A 404 -14.14 49.04 -31.35
C ASN A 404 -12.67 49.05 -31.86
N LEU A 405 -11.73 48.69 -31.03
CA LEU A 405 -10.28 48.61 -31.34
C LEU A 405 -9.88 47.20 -31.70
N PRO A 406 -8.95 46.99 -32.66
CA PRO A 406 -8.30 48.01 -33.52
C PRO A 406 -9.10 48.40 -34.79
N ALA A 407 -10.32 47.88 -35.03
CA ALA A 407 -11.08 48.07 -36.24
C ALA A 407 -11.35 49.55 -36.54
N ALA A 408 -11.58 50.38 -35.51
CA ALA A 408 -11.79 51.82 -35.66
C ALA A 408 -10.53 52.57 -36.16
N LEU A 409 -9.34 52.05 -35.86
CA LEU A 409 -8.06 52.58 -36.36
C LEU A 409 -7.80 52.20 -37.82
N ASP A 410 -8.18 50.98 -38.20
CA ASP A 410 -8.07 50.48 -39.56
C ASP A 410 -9.03 51.27 -40.48
N ASP A 411 -10.24 51.58 -39.97
CA ASP A 411 -11.27 52.38 -40.66
C ASP A 411 -10.81 53.81 -41.04
N VAL A 412 -9.98 54.42 -40.21
CA VAL A 412 -9.46 55.77 -40.44
C VAL A 412 -8.36 55.84 -41.51
N THR A 413 -7.63 54.70 -41.67
CA THR A 413 -6.42 54.66 -42.50
C THR A 413 -6.55 53.85 -43.78
N SER A 414 -7.66 53.13 -43.97
CA SER A 414 -7.95 52.30 -45.13
C SER A 414 -9.11 52.83 -45.89
N MET A 415 -8.97 52.93 -47.21
CA MET A 415 -10.12 53.23 -48.11
C MET A 415 -10.98 51.97 -48.37
N ASP A 416 -10.62 50.82 -47.77
CA ASP A 416 -11.38 49.59 -47.94
C ASP A 416 -12.59 49.54 -47.01
N THR A 417 -13.66 48.94 -47.45
CA THR A 417 -14.87 48.73 -46.67
C THR A 417 -14.73 47.71 -45.60
N LEU A 418 -13.71 46.86 -45.63
CA LEU A 418 -13.41 45.79 -44.63
C LEU A 418 -12.12 46.13 -43.88
N PRO A 419 -12.18 46.43 -42.54
CA PRO A 419 -11.00 46.63 -41.72
C PRO A 419 -10.07 45.42 -41.75
N GLU A 420 -8.76 45.65 -41.82
CA GLU A 420 -7.75 44.56 -41.91
C GLU A 420 -7.80 43.64 -40.68
N SER A 421 -8.06 44.18 -39.49
CA SER A 421 -8.20 43.38 -38.27
C SER A 421 -9.39 42.40 -38.33
N ILE A 422 -10.52 42.81 -38.91
CA ILE A 422 -11.70 41.93 -39.10
C ILE A 422 -11.41 40.87 -40.17
N LYS A 423 -10.70 41.24 -41.25
CA LYS A 423 -10.27 40.31 -42.30
C LYS A 423 -9.37 39.21 -41.74
N GLN A 424 -8.38 39.59 -40.93
CA GLN A 424 -7.47 38.63 -40.27
C GLN A 424 -8.20 37.73 -39.26
N LYS A 425 -9.15 38.27 -38.46
CA LYS A 425 -9.99 37.49 -37.56
C LYS A 425 -10.85 36.50 -38.32
N SER A 426 -11.51 36.94 -39.44
CA SER A 426 -12.29 36.04 -40.31
C SER A 426 -11.46 34.94 -40.93
N ALA A 427 -10.22 35.23 -41.40
CA ALA A 427 -9.32 34.25 -41.95
C ALA A 427 -8.94 33.18 -40.92
N LYS A 428 -8.60 33.56 -39.67
CA LYS A 428 -8.32 32.68 -38.56
C LYS A 428 -9.53 31.78 -38.22
N ILE A 429 -10.71 32.31 -38.16
CA ILE A 429 -11.94 31.55 -37.90
C ILE A 429 -12.21 30.52 -39.01
N LYS A 430 -12.04 30.88 -40.28
CA LYS A 430 -12.19 29.95 -41.41
C LYS A 430 -11.17 28.85 -41.37
N GLN A 431 -9.92 29.19 -41.09
CA GLN A 431 -8.84 28.20 -40.92
C GLN A 431 -9.14 27.23 -39.75
N ALA A 432 -9.78 27.69 -38.68
CA ALA A 432 -10.19 26.89 -37.53
C ALA A 432 -11.50 26.09 -37.74
N GLY A 433 -12.08 26.10 -38.98
CA GLY A 433 -13.27 25.35 -39.34
C GLY A 433 -14.60 26.15 -39.33
N GLY A 434 -14.57 27.45 -38.97
CA GLY A 434 -15.74 28.30 -38.95
C GLY A 434 -16.86 27.81 -38.03
N ILE A 435 -18.08 28.31 -38.31
CA ILE A 435 -19.27 27.95 -37.49
C ILE A 435 -19.58 26.44 -37.54
N THR A 436 -19.26 25.77 -38.65
CA THR A 436 -19.52 24.34 -38.83
C THR A 436 -18.75 23.49 -37.85
N GLU A 437 -17.53 23.87 -37.52
CA GLU A 437 -16.72 23.15 -36.49
C GLU A 437 -17.32 23.29 -35.10
N LEU A 438 -17.75 24.46 -34.69
CA LEU A 438 -18.46 24.63 -33.43
C LEU A 438 -19.74 23.80 -33.38
N GLN A 439 -20.53 23.78 -34.46
CA GLN A 439 -21.75 22.99 -34.54
C GLN A 439 -21.48 21.49 -34.46
N ARG A 440 -20.39 21.02 -35.07
CA ARG A 440 -19.93 19.63 -34.96
C ARG A 440 -19.61 19.29 -33.50
N LEU A 441 -18.78 20.08 -32.84
CA LEU A 441 -18.40 19.87 -31.44
C LEU A 441 -19.62 19.88 -30.51
N PHE A 442 -20.57 20.84 -30.71
CA PHE A 442 -21.83 20.87 -29.95
C PHE A 442 -22.70 19.63 -30.16
N SER A 443 -22.68 19.03 -31.36
CA SER A 443 -23.46 17.80 -31.64
C SER A 443 -22.90 16.58 -30.97
N GLU A 444 -21.61 16.55 -30.65
CA GLU A 444 -20.94 15.42 -30.00
C GLU A 444 -21.16 15.37 -28.49
N LEU A 445 -21.19 16.51 -27.80
CA LEU A 445 -21.29 16.62 -26.34
C LEU A 445 -22.47 15.84 -25.74
N PRO A 446 -23.72 15.94 -26.24
CA PRO A 446 -24.85 15.22 -25.66
C PRO A 446 -24.69 13.67 -25.72
N GLY A 447 -24.05 13.17 -26.79
CA GLY A 447 -23.75 11.75 -26.93
C GLY A 447 -22.74 11.26 -25.91
N LEU A 448 -21.70 12.06 -25.67
CA LEU A 448 -20.66 11.77 -24.68
C LEU A 448 -21.20 11.84 -23.24
N TYR A 449 -22.02 12.85 -22.94
CA TYR A 449 -22.72 12.97 -21.67
C TYR A 449 -23.59 11.73 -21.40
N LYS A 450 -24.46 11.40 -22.37
CA LYS A 450 -25.39 10.26 -22.25
C LYS A 450 -24.68 8.95 -22.04
N ARG A 451 -23.58 8.70 -22.74
CA ARG A 451 -22.75 7.51 -22.56
C ARG A 451 -22.23 7.39 -21.11
N ASN A 452 -21.73 8.48 -20.52
CA ASN A 452 -21.24 8.49 -19.15
C ASN A 452 -22.38 8.32 -18.14
N GLU A 453 -23.54 8.91 -18.40
CA GLU A 453 -24.74 8.76 -17.59
C GLU A 453 -25.24 7.31 -17.59
N GLU A 454 -25.32 6.67 -18.75
CA GLU A 454 -25.72 5.26 -18.91
C GLU A 454 -24.80 4.29 -18.15
N ILE A 455 -23.48 4.52 -18.14
CA ILE A 455 -22.52 3.71 -17.36
C ILE A 455 -22.81 3.85 -15.86
N LEU A 456 -23.04 5.06 -15.37
CA LEU A 456 -23.35 5.30 -13.95
C LEU A 456 -24.70 4.70 -13.55
N ASP A 457 -25.71 4.80 -14.42
CA ASP A 457 -27.04 4.25 -14.15
C ASP A 457 -27.01 2.71 -14.13
N GLU A 458 -26.32 2.08 -15.06
CA GLU A 458 -26.13 0.66 -15.08
C GLU A 458 -25.35 0.15 -13.85
N THR A 459 -24.30 0.87 -13.47
CA THR A 459 -23.51 0.57 -12.27
C THR A 459 -24.37 0.63 -11.01
N ASN A 460 -25.20 1.64 -10.89
CA ASN A 460 -26.12 1.79 -9.76
C ASN A 460 -27.24 0.73 -9.77
N ARG A 461 -27.73 0.33 -10.96
CA ARG A 461 -28.72 -0.73 -11.14
C ARG A 461 -28.22 -2.06 -10.60
N VAL A 462 -26.97 -2.44 -10.96
CA VAL A 462 -26.34 -3.69 -10.49
C VAL A 462 -26.25 -3.73 -8.96
N LEU A 463 -25.86 -2.63 -8.30
CA LEU A 463 -25.83 -2.56 -6.83
C LEU A 463 -27.22 -2.65 -6.20
N SER A 464 -28.22 -2.01 -6.82
CA SER A 464 -29.61 -2.05 -6.33
C SER A 464 -30.20 -3.46 -6.44
N GLU A 465 -29.96 -4.16 -7.55
CA GLU A 465 -30.44 -5.54 -7.75
C GLU A 465 -29.80 -6.53 -6.78
N GLU A 466 -28.50 -6.39 -6.50
CA GLU A 466 -27.82 -7.21 -5.49
C GLU A 466 -28.42 -6.95 -4.09
N LYS A 467 -28.60 -5.68 -3.72
CA LYS A 467 -29.21 -5.30 -2.44
C LYS A 467 -30.64 -5.86 -2.30
N ASP A 468 -31.49 -5.68 -3.30
CA ASP A 468 -32.87 -6.17 -3.28
C ASP A 468 -32.93 -7.70 -3.18
N SER A 469 -32.00 -8.39 -3.82
CA SER A 469 -31.84 -9.84 -3.71
C SER A 469 -31.42 -10.27 -2.30
N ASP A 470 -30.46 -9.58 -1.68
CA ASP A 470 -30.01 -9.87 -0.30
C ASP A 470 -31.12 -9.58 0.71
N ASP A 471 -31.79 -8.44 0.59
CA ASP A 471 -32.87 -8.03 1.48
C ASP A 471 -34.09 -8.99 1.41
N THR A 472 -34.37 -9.51 0.23
CA THR A 472 -35.46 -10.50 0.01
C THR A 472 -35.13 -11.83 0.68
N LEU A 473 -33.92 -12.34 0.49
CA LEU A 473 -33.48 -13.60 1.09
C LEU A 473 -33.30 -13.47 2.60
N ARG A 474 -32.87 -12.32 3.10
CA ARG A 474 -32.77 -12.01 4.52
C ARG A 474 -34.14 -12.00 5.19
N ARG A 475 -35.17 -11.47 4.53
CA ARG A 475 -36.57 -11.54 5.00
C ARG A 475 -37.09 -12.97 4.97
N GLN A 476 -36.75 -13.75 3.96
CA GLN A 476 -37.22 -15.12 3.78
C GLN A 476 -36.61 -16.11 4.79
N PHE A 477 -35.30 -16.01 5.04
CA PHE A 477 -34.55 -16.98 5.86
C PHE A 477 -34.20 -16.48 7.27
N GLY A 478 -34.43 -15.21 7.59
CA GLY A 478 -34.24 -14.63 8.90
C GLY A 478 -32.82 -14.83 9.43
N THR A 479 -32.69 -15.32 10.67
CA THR A 479 -31.41 -15.56 11.36
C THR A 479 -30.52 -16.63 10.68
N LYS A 480 -31.07 -17.44 9.77
CA LYS A 480 -30.30 -18.43 9.01
C LYS A 480 -29.50 -17.79 7.86
N TRP A 481 -29.84 -16.54 7.48
CA TRP A 481 -29.13 -15.77 6.47
C TRP A 481 -27.98 -15.01 7.11
N THR A 482 -26.82 -15.62 7.27
CA THR A 482 -25.73 -15.18 8.14
C THR A 482 -24.71 -14.26 7.46
N ARG A 483 -24.78 -14.05 6.14
CA ARG A 483 -23.82 -13.17 5.46
C ARG A 483 -24.02 -11.70 5.82
N MET A 484 -22.96 -10.89 5.69
CA MET A 484 -23.02 -9.44 5.93
C MET A 484 -24.04 -8.77 5.01
N SER A 485 -24.78 -7.76 5.49
CA SER A 485 -25.78 -7.07 4.67
C SER A 485 -25.13 -6.25 3.55
N SER A 486 -25.79 -6.21 2.39
CA SER A 486 -25.34 -5.41 1.25
C SER A 486 -25.22 -3.94 1.61
N GLU A 487 -26.11 -3.40 2.43
CA GLU A 487 -26.08 -2.01 2.89
C GLU A 487 -24.78 -1.63 3.63
N GLN A 488 -24.21 -2.55 4.42
CA GLN A 488 -22.93 -2.31 5.12
C GLN A 488 -21.73 -2.31 4.19
N LEU A 489 -21.80 -3.00 3.06
CA LEU A 489 -20.71 -3.18 2.13
C LEU A 489 -20.72 -2.19 0.96
N THR A 490 -21.90 -1.75 0.53
CA THR A 490 -22.07 -0.91 -0.67
C THR A 490 -21.89 0.58 -0.43
N GLY A 491 -21.83 1.03 0.82
CA GLY A 491 -21.71 2.45 1.19
C GLY A 491 -20.62 3.20 0.43
N PRO A 492 -19.35 2.73 0.43
CA PRO A 492 -18.27 3.38 -0.31
C PRO A 492 -18.49 3.44 -1.84
N LEU A 493 -19.09 2.39 -2.43
CA LEU A 493 -19.38 2.33 -3.87
C LEU A 493 -20.48 3.32 -4.26
N LEU A 494 -21.54 3.41 -3.48
CA LEU A 494 -22.61 4.39 -3.67
C LEU A 494 -22.13 5.82 -3.52
N GLN A 495 -21.23 6.08 -2.57
CA GLN A 495 -20.60 7.39 -2.41
C GLN A 495 -19.75 7.77 -3.63
N GLU A 496 -19.00 6.80 -4.18
CA GLU A 496 -18.20 6.99 -5.39
C GLU A 496 -19.07 7.27 -6.61
N ILE A 497 -20.18 6.54 -6.81
CA ILE A 497 -21.19 6.83 -7.86
C ILE A 497 -21.78 8.23 -7.69
N GLY A 498 -22.18 8.61 -6.46
CA GLY A 498 -22.72 9.92 -6.15
C GLY A 498 -21.77 11.06 -6.48
N LYS A 499 -20.47 10.88 -6.19
CA LYS A 499 -19.42 11.83 -6.55
C LYS A 499 -19.33 12.03 -8.06
N TYR A 500 -19.28 10.96 -8.84
CA TYR A 500 -19.20 11.09 -10.31
C TYR A 500 -20.47 11.64 -10.94
N ARG A 501 -21.65 11.38 -10.37
CA ARG A 501 -22.89 12.04 -10.78
C ARG A 501 -22.85 13.53 -10.54
N GLY A 502 -22.33 13.97 -9.41
CA GLY A 502 -22.13 15.41 -9.13
C GLY A 502 -21.19 16.08 -10.14
N ILE A 503 -20.08 15.42 -10.47
CA ILE A 503 -19.11 15.89 -11.47
C ILE A 503 -19.76 15.98 -12.86
N LEU A 504 -20.51 14.97 -13.27
CA LEU A 504 -21.22 14.92 -14.55
C LEU A 504 -22.29 16.01 -14.65
N HIS A 505 -23.01 16.28 -13.56
CA HIS A 505 -23.99 17.36 -13.48
C HIS A 505 -23.35 18.75 -13.63
N THR A 506 -22.19 18.95 -12.99
CA THR A 506 -21.42 20.22 -13.12
C THR A 506 -20.98 20.43 -14.58
N ALA A 507 -20.51 19.39 -15.26
CA ALA A 507 -20.14 19.47 -16.67
C ALA A 507 -21.33 19.80 -17.57
N SER A 508 -22.51 19.22 -17.32
CA SER A 508 -23.74 19.53 -18.05
C SER A 508 -24.17 20.98 -17.88
N ASN A 509 -23.95 21.58 -16.71
CA ASN A 509 -24.20 22.99 -16.51
C ASN A 509 -23.21 23.89 -17.29
N ALA A 510 -21.94 23.48 -17.36
CA ALA A 510 -20.94 24.13 -18.20
C ALA A 510 -21.34 24.10 -19.69
N ASP A 511 -21.82 22.95 -20.19
CA ASP A 511 -22.34 22.82 -21.57
C ASP A 511 -23.44 23.80 -21.86
N LYS A 512 -24.39 24.02 -20.93
CA LYS A 512 -25.48 25.01 -21.08
C LYS A 512 -24.94 26.41 -21.19
N MET A 513 -24.00 26.81 -20.34
CA MET A 513 -23.37 28.14 -20.37
C MET A 513 -22.63 28.38 -21.69
N VAL A 514 -21.87 27.40 -22.17
CA VAL A 514 -21.17 27.49 -23.47
C VAL A 514 -22.16 27.60 -24.61
N LYS A 515 -23.27 26.86 -24.56
CA LYS A 515 -24.34 26.96 -25.57
C LYS A 515 -25.03 28.33 -25.59
N GLU A 516 -25.36 28.90 -24.43
CA GLU A 516 -25.94 30.24 -24.32
C GLU A 516 -25.02 31.32 -24.92
N LYS A 517 -23.72 31.21 -24.63
CA LYS A 517 -22.71 32.11 -25.20
C LYS A 517 -22.58 31.95 -26.71
N PHE A 518 -22.69 30.74 -27.25
CA PHE A 518 -22.72 30.49 -28.69
C PHE A 518 -23.91 31.10 -29.33
N GLU A 519 -25.13 30.90 -28.81
CA GLU A 519 -26.35 31.49 -29.39
C GLU A 519 -26.32 33.03 -29.39
N THR A 520 -25.76 33.66 -28.35
CA THR A 520 -25.57 35.12 -28.27
C THR A 520 -24.66 35.66 -29.38
N ASN A 521 -23.60 34.91 -29.73
CA ASN A 521 -22.60 35.35 -30.71
C ASN A 521 -22.78 34.73 -32.10
N ARG A 522 -23.77 33.84 -32.27
CA ARG A 522 -23.99 33.03 -33.48
C ARG A 522 -24.01 33.84 -34.75
N ALA A 523 -24.80 34.95 -34.78
CA ALA A 523 -24.95 35.79 -35.95
C ALA A 523 -23.61 36.42 -36.41
N GLY A 524 -22.81 36.89 -35.47
CA GLY A 524 -21.49 37.44 -35.77
C GLY A 524 -20.48 36.36 -36.23
N ILE A 525 -20.47 35.17 -35.60
CA ILE A 525 -19.63 34.04 -36.00
C ILE A 525 -20.01 33.55 -37.41
N GLU A 526 -21.31 33.49 -37.72
CA GLU A 526 -21.82 33.13 -39.05
C GLU A 526 -21.34 34.09 -40.12
N MET A 527 -21.43 35.39 -39.84
CA MET A 527 -20.93 36.43 -40.75
C MET A 527 -19.43 36.32 -40.99
N LEU A 528 -18.61 36.07 -39.92
CA LEU A 528 -17.17 35.92 -40.02
C LEU A 528 -16.75 34.63 -40.73
N SER A 529 -17.61 33.62 -40.75
CA SER A 529 -17.39 32.34 -41.45
C SER A 529 -17.67 32.43 -42.96
N LYS A 530 -18.35 33.50 -43.46
CA LYS A 530 -18.65 33.72 -44.87
C LYS A 530 -17.36 34.08 -45.67
N ASN A 531 -17.49 34.06 -47.02
CA ASN A 531 -16.39 34.52 -47.86
C ASN A 531 -16.17 36.02 -47.73
N GLU A 532 -15.01 36.53 -48.17
CA GLU A 532 -14.61 37.92 -48.00
C GLU A 532 -15.59 38.90 -48.69
N VAL A 533 -16.14 38.50 -49.85
CA VAL A 533 -17.09 39.33 -50.62
C VAL A 533 -18.42 39.47 -49.87
N GLU A 534 -18.97 38.39 -49.35
CA GLU A 534 -20.19 38.37 -48.56
C GLU A 534 -20.02 39.11 -47.23
N LEU A 535 -18.87 38.96 -46.57
CA LEU A 535 -18.55 39.66 -45.33
C LEU A 535 -18.50 41.17 -45.59
N ARG A 536 -17.88 41.60 -46.68
CA ARG A 536 -17.78 42.99 -47.13
C ARG A 536 -19.15 43.61 -47.40
N THR A 537 -20.06 42.89 -48.05
CA THR A 537 -21.42 43.38 -48.34
C THR A 537 -22.29 43.45 -47.10
N SER A 538 -21.96 42.68 -46.04
CA SER A 538 -22.67 42.67 -44.76
C SER A 538 -22.31 43.85 -43.84
N ILE A 539 -21.23 44.57 -44.16
CA ILE A 539 -20.78 45.71 -43.37
C ILE A 539 -21.24 46.97 -44.06
N PRO A 540 -21.99 47.91 -43.38
CA PRO A 540 -22.44 49.17 -43.96
C PRO A 540 -21.26 49.98 -44.50
N SER A 541 -21.45 50.66 -45.65
CA SER A 541 -20.43 51.47 -46.32
C SER A 541 -20.01 52.67 -45.45
N GLN A 542 -18.75 53.07 -45.58
CA GLN A 542 -18.18 54.19 -44.86
C GLN A 542 -18.67 55.52 -45.53
N ALA A 543 -19.18 56.49 -44.76
CA ALA A 543 -19.37 57.79 -45.24
C ALA A 543 -18.01 58.45 -45.52
N GLN A 544 -17.87 59.03 -46.74
CA GLN A 544 -16.60 59.63 -47.18
C GLN A 544 -16.26 60.86 -46.34
N HIS A 545 -15.46 60.71 -45.28
CA HIS A 545 -14.77 61.83 -44.67
C HIS A 545 -13.39 61.30 -44.15
N ALA A 546 -12.37 61.57 -44.94
CA ALA A 546 -10.99 61.34 -44.57
C ALA A 546 -10.60 62.35 -43.47
N VAL A 547 -10.52 61.90 -42.24
CA VAL A 547 -9.74 62.60 -41.22
C VAL A 547 -8.27 62.25 -41.55
N GLY A 548 -7.42 63.27 -41.71
CA GLY A 548 -6.03 63.09 -42.11
C GLY A 548 -5.29 62.06 -41.26
N GLY A 549 -4.70 61.10 -41.96
CA GLY A 549 -4.11 59.85 -41.38
C GLY A 549 -2.88 60.00 -40.48
N ALA A 550 -2.66 61.14 -39.83
CA ALA A 550 -1.46 61.39 -39.01
C ALA A 550 -1.76 61.95 -37.61
N SER A 551 -2.90 61.60 -37.00
CA SER A 551 -3.17 62.02 -35.60
C SER A 551 -2.20 61.34 -34.64
N GLU A 552 -1.68 62.05 -33.63
CA GLU A 552 -0.93 61.54 -32.53
C GLU A 552 -1.65 60.40 -31.79
N ALA A 553 -2.99 60.57 -31.62
CA ALA A 553 -3.84 59.59 -30.98
C ALA A 553 -3.89 58.24 -31.75
N VAL A 554 -3.98 58.30 -33.09
CA VAL A 554 -3.96 57.07 -33.93
C VAL A 554 -2.62 56.36 -33.82
N THR A 555 -1.48 57.09 -33.82
CA THR A 555 -0.14 56.53 -33.72
C THR A 555 0.06 55.86 -32.37
N LYS A 556 -0.33 56.53 -31.27
CA LYS A 556 -0.21 55.97 -29.90
C LYS A 556 -1.13 54.76 -29.69
N LEU A 557 -2.35 54.81 -30.16
CA LEU A 557 -3.25 53.66 -30.06
C LEU A 557 -2.72 52.43 -30.83
N ARG A 558 -2.08 52.62 -32.00
CA ARG A 558 -1.40 51.51 -32.72
C ARG A 558 -0.23 50.91 -31.94
N GLU A 559 0.58 51.74 -31.33
CA GLU A 559 1.66 51.32 -30.49
C GLU A 559 1.12 50.49 -29.31
N LEU A 560 0.07 50.95 -28.64
CA LEU A 560 -0.60 50.21 -27.55
C LEU A 560 -1.24 48.90 -28.03
N MET A 561 -1.81 48.85 -29.25
CA MET A 561 -2.32 47.59 -29.84
C MET A 561 -1.21 46.57 -30.10
N ASN A 562 -0.02 47.01 -30.47
CA ASN A 562 1.14 46.13 -30.61
C ASN A 562 1.55 45.56 -29.22
N GLN A 563 1.61 46.38 -28.18
CA GLN A 563 1.89 45.96 -26.84
C GLN A 563 0.84 44.97 -26.31
N VAL A 564 -0.42 45.17 -26.62
CA VAL A 564 -1.52 44.22 -26.32
C VAL A 564 -1.24 42.85 -26.97
N GLN A 565 -0.78 42.84 -28.23
CA GLN A 565 -0.48 41.60 -28.94
C GLN A 565 0.72 40.90 -28.32
N GLU A 566 1.73 41.64 -27.88
CA GLU A 566 2.89 41.09 -27.17
C GLU A 566 2.49 40.42 -25.86
N ILE A 567 1.61 41.03 -25.06
CA ILE A 567 1.05 40.43 -23.85
C ILE A 567 0.35 39.10 -24.15
N LYS A 568 -0.47 39.05 -25.22
CA LYS A 568 -1.16 37.81 -25.61
C LYS A 568 -0.18 36.68 -25.91
N VAL A 569 0.84 36.98 -26.74
CA VAL A 569 1.88 35.98 -27.08
C VAL A 569 2.66 35.53 -25.83
N GLN A 570 3.00 36.47 -24.94
CA GLN A 570 3.69 36.10 -23.66
C GLN A 570 2.79 35.21 -22.80
N ARG A 571 1.48 35.43 -22.73
CA ARG A 571 0.54 34.60 -21.97
C ARG A 571 0.37 33.21 -22.56
N GLU A 572 0.28 33.08 -23.87
CA GLU A 572 0.26 31.77 -24.53
C GLU A 572 1.51 30.96 -24.23
N LYS A 573 2.67 31.65 -24.20
CA LYS A 573 3.92 31.01 -23.78
C LYS A 573 3.89 30.61 -22.30
N LEU A 574 3.42 31.47 -21.40
CA LEU A 574 3.32 31.17 -19.97
C LEU A 574 2.38 29.99 -19.72
N GLU A 575 1.21 29.92 -20.40
CA GLU A 575 0.32 28.78 -20.29
C GLU A 575 1.00 27.46 -20.69
N LYS A 576 1.83 27.52 -21.73
CA LYS A 576 2.62 26.37 -22.16
C LYS A 576 3.68 26.03 -21.12
N ASP A 577 4.43 27.03 -20.64
CA ASP A 577 5.46 26.82 -19.63
C ASP A 577 4.89 26.18 -18.36
N PHE A 578 3.68 26.61 -17.88
CA PHE A 578 3.01 25.98 -16.75
C PHE A 578 2.66 24.50 -16.98
N LYS A 579 2.25 24.13 -18.22
CA LYS A 579 1.87 22.74 -18.57
C LYS A 579 3.07 21.83 -18.80
N ASP A 580 4.17 22.39 -19.31
CA ASP A 580 5.37 21.62 -19.70
C ASP A 580 6.34 21.37 -18.54
N VAL A 581 6.10 21.98 -17.36
CA VAL A 581 6.93 21.74 -16.16
C VAL A 581 6.89 20.29 -15.75
N ARG A 582 8.05 19.64 -15.79
CA ARG A 582 8.26 18.29 -15.22
C ARG A 582 8.94 18.42 -13.87
N SER A 583 8.35 17.82 -12.86
CA SER A 583 8.90 17.80 -11.51
C SER A 583 8.66 16.42 -10.90
N ASP A 584 9.69 15.87 -10.26
CA ASP A 584 9.59 14.65 -9.47
C ASP A 584 9.88 15.01 -8.01
N ILE A 585 9.07 14.49 -7.12
CA ILE A 585 9.16 14.70 -5.67
C ILE A 585 9.52 13.40 -4.94
N ALA A 586 9.64 12.27 -5.66
CA ALA A 586 9.85 10.94 -5.08
C ALA A 586 11.08 10.87 -4.18
N ASP A 587 12.20 11.43 -4.65
CA ASP A 587 13.46 11.42 -3.89
C ASP A 587 13.37 12.26 -2.61
N ASP A 588 12.69 13.42 -2.66
CA ASP A 588 12.51 14.29 -1.50
C ASP A 588 11.63 13.59 -0.44
N LEU A 589 10.57 12.89 -0.87
CA LEU A 589 9.68 12.11 -0.01
C LEU A 589 10.39 10.89 0.58
N LEU A 590 11.18 10.15 -0.21
CA LEU A 590 11.95 9.00 0.27
C LEU A 590 13.00 9.42 1.29
N ARG A 591 13.69 10.56 1.07
CA ARG A 591 14.65 11.11 2.02
C ARG A 591 13.98 11.52 3.33
N ALA A 592 12.86 12.24 3.25
CA ALA A 592 12.10 12.63 4.44
C ALA A 592 11.58 11.42 5.23
N MET A 593 11.15 10.37 4.55
CA MET A 593 10.71 9.11 5.19
C MET A 593 11.88 8.36 5.85
N ALA A 594 13.08 8.45 5.32
CA ALA A 594 14.28 7.85 5.91
C ALA A 594 14.75 8.60 7.17
N GLU A 595 14.58 9.93 7.20
CA GLU A 595 14.98 10.79 8.32
C GLU A 595 13.94 10.85 9.45
N SER A 596 12.66 10.66 9.12
CA SER A 596 11.53 10.81 10.06
C SER A 596 10.51 9.69 9.87
N GLN A 597 9.97 9.14 10.98
CA GLN A 597 8.89 8.15 10.93
C GLN A 597 7.55 8.75 10.46
N ILE A 598 7.40 10.07 10.47
CA ILE A 598 6.17 10.78 10.07
C ILE A 598 6.49 11.60 8.84
N LEU A 599 5.88 11.24 7.71
CA LEU A 599 6.02 11.95 6.45
C LEU A 599 5.10 13.18 6.44
N ASN A 600 5.67 14.39 6.52
CA ASN A 600 4.94 15.64 6.33
C ASN A 600 4.85 16.01 4.85
N GLU A 601 4.02 15.26 4.09
CA GLU A 601 3.89 15.40 2.64
C GLU A 601 3.37 16.79 2.22
N GLU A 602 2.53 17.41 3.04
CA GLU A 602 1.92 18.70 2.72
C GLU A 602 2.97 19.81 2.66
N GLN A 603 3.90 19.85 3.62
CA GLN A 603 4.96 20.85 3.65
C GLN A 603 5.93 20.65 2.49
N ILE A 604 6.41 19.42 2.27
CA ILE A 604 7.33 19.10 1.18
C ILE A 604 6.72 19.45 -0.17
N SER A 605 5.44 19.12 -0.38
CA SER A 605 4.71 19.48 -1.60
C SER A 605 4.60 20.99 -1.80
N LYS A 606 4.28 21.75 -0.75
CA LYS A 606 4.16 23.23 -0.83
C LYS A 606 5.50 23.88 -1.13
N GLU A 607 6.57 23.45 -0.48
CA GLU A 607 7.91 23.96 -0.73
C GLU A 607 8.35 23.70 -2.16
N LYS A 608 8.15 22.48 -2.67
CA LYS A 608 8.50 22.11 -4.04
C LYS A 608 7.68 22.87 -5.08
N ILE A 609 6.38 23.02 -4.86
CA ILE A 609 5.51 23.82 -5.72
C ILE A 609 5.96 25.28 -5.72
N GLN A 610 6.28 25.87 -4.57
CA GLN A 610 6.73 27.25 -4.50
C GLN A 610 8.09 27.45 -5.18
N GLU A 611 9.02 26.52 -5.01
CA GLU A 611 10.32 26.52 -5.69
C GLU A 611 10.17 26.58 -7.21
N ILE A 612 9.33 25.70 -7.76
CA ILE A 612 9.22 25.47 -9.21
C ILE A 612 8.29 26.50 -9.87
N TYR A 613 7.11 26.73 -9.27
CA TYR A 613 6.07 27.56 -9.88
C TYR A 613 6.07 29.01 -9.38
N GLY A 614 6.82 29.36 -8.32
CA GLY A 614 6.93 30.71 -7.80
C GLY A 614 7.34 31.72 -8.87
N PRO A 615 8.42 31.49 -9.64
CA PRO A 615 8.85 32.38 -10.71
C PRO A 615 7.81 32.56 -11.84
N LEU A 616 7.04 31.53 -12.16
CA LEU A 616 5.97 31.60 -13.17
C LEU A 616 4.78 32.43 -12.66
N LYS A 617 4.42 32.28 -11.39
CA LYS A 617 3.37 33.10 -10.76
C LYS A 617 3.72 34.57 -10.73
N GLU A 618 4.98 34.92 -10.46
CA GLU A 618 5.45 36.30 -10.52
C GLU A 618 5.32 36.89 -11.94
N GLN A 619 5.57 36.08 -12.97
CA GLN A 619 5.39 36.50 -14.36
C GLN A 619 3.90 36.73 -14.69
N VAL A 620 2.99 35.90 -14.14
CA VAL A 620 1.53 36.11 -14.26
C VAL A 620 1.13 37.47 -13.66
N GLU A 621 1.55 37.74 -12.42
CA GLU A 621 1.28 38.99 -11.72
C GLU A 621 1.82 40.20 -12.48
N LYS A 622 3.03 40.09 -13.01
CA LYS A 622 3.64 41.14 -13.84
C LYS A 622 2.85 41.37 -15.12
N SER A 623 2.39 40.33 -15.81
CA SER A 623 1.59 40.43 -17.02
C SER A 623 0.23 41.06 -16.75
N ILE A 624 -0.40 40.79 -15.61
CA ILE A 624 -1.68 41.42 -15.22
C ILE A 624 -1.50 42.91 -14.95
N LYS A 625 -0.50 43.29 -14.15
CA LYS A 625 -0.18 44.69 -13.87
C LYS A 625 0.17 45.47 -15.14
N GLN A 626 0.88 44.85 -16.08
CA GLN A 626 1.22 45.45 -17.36
C GLN A 626 -0.03 45.68 -18.21
N GLN A 627 -0.99 44.74 -18.23
CA GLN A 627 -2.31 44.93 -18.87
C GLN A 627 -3.05 46.09 -18.29
N ASP A 628 -3.16 46.23 -16.97
CA ASP A 628 -3.91 47.31 -16.32
C ASP A 628 -3.36 48.67 -16.70
N HIS A 629 -2.04 48.80 -16.77
CA HIS A 629 -1.39 50.04 -17.24
C HIS A 629 -1.71 50.34 -18.70
N ILE A 630 -1.54 49.37 -19.58
CA ILE A 630 -1.82 49.54 -21.02
C ILE A 630 -3.31 49.84 -21.25
N MET A 631 -4.24 49.18 -20.53
CA MET A 631 -5.67 49.46 -20.70
C MET A 631 -6.06 50.87 -20.23
N ALA A 632 -5.46 51.40 -19.19
CA ALA A 632 -5.66 52.77 -18.76
C ALA A 632 -5.18 53.81 -19.84
N GLU A 633 -4.00 53.55 -20.44
CA GLU A 633 -3.50 54.36 -21.53
C GLU A 633 -4.38 54.27 -22.80
N VAL A 634 -4.82 53.05 -23.17
CA VAL A 634 -5.76 52.82 -24.27
C VAL A 634 -7.03 53.63 -24.08
N GLN A 635 -7.61 53.63 -22.89
CA GLN A 635 -8.82 54.35 -22.57
C GLN A 635 -8.62 55.87 -22.71
N THR A 636 -7.48 56.36 -22.22
CA THR A 636 -7.10 57.81 -22.30
C THR A 636 -6.93 58.26 -23.76
N TRP A 637 -6.18 57.54 -24.55
CA TRP A 637 -5.97 57.88 -25.96
C TRP A 637 -7.19 57.62 -26.83
N ASN A 638 -8.03 56.63 -26.52
CA ASN A 638 -9.29 56.42 -27.22
C ASN A 638 -10.28 57.57 -26.98
N ASN A 639 -10.37 58.13 -25.77
CA ASN A 639 -11.18 59.31 -25.51
C ASN A 639 -10.73 60.50 -26.36
N ARG A 640 -9.41 60.72 -26.55
CA ARG A 640 -8.86 61.76 -27.42
C ARG A 640 -9.16 61.47 -28.89
N PHE A 641 -8.99 60.23 -29.34
CA PHE A 641 -9.32 59.79 -30.69
C PHE A 641 -10.80 59.98 -31.02
N THR A 642 -11.69 59.64 -30.08
CA THR A 642 -13.16 59.84 -30.27
C THR A 642 -13.55 61.29 -30.30
N ALA A 643 -12.91 62.16 -29.51
CA ALA A 643 -13.13 63.61 -29.57
C ALA A 643 -12.71 64.20 -30.91
N GLU A 644 -11.58 63.76 -31.48
CA GLU A 644 -11.13 64.12 -32.81
C GLU A 644 -12.07 63.66 -33.95
N LYS A 645 -12.81 62.56 -33.79
CA LYS A 645 -13.71 61.92 -34.72
C LYS A 645 -15.15 62.52 -34.66
N SER A 646 -15.54 63.12 -33.53
CA SER A 646 -16.95 63.50 -33.21
C SER A 646 -17.63 64.56 -34.17
N GLY A 647 -17.04 64.77 -35.34
CA GLY A 647 -17.62 65.70 -36.36
C GLY A 647 -18.58 65.07 -37.38
N SER A 648 -18.83 63.73 -37.37
CA SER A 648 -19.66 63.14 -38.45
C SER A 648 -20.67 62.10 -37.90
N GLY A 649 -21.93 62.42 -37.94
CA GLY A 649 -23.06 61.66 -37.36
C GLY A 649 -23.51 60.36 -38.07
N THR A 650 -22.78 59.81 -39.04
CA THR A 650 -23.28 58.71 -39.91
C THR A 650 -22.62 57.32 -39.75
N GLY A 651 -21.84 57.15 -38.72
CA GLY A 651 -21.04 55.88 -38.51
C GLY A 651 -21.60 54.88 -37.50
N ALA A 652 -22.66 55.18 -36.78
CA ALA A 652 -23.10 54.41 -35.62
C ALA A 652 -23.47 52.91 -35.93
N GLU A 653 -24.16 52.68 -37.05
CA GLU A 653 -24.55 51.29 -37.42
C GLU A 653 -23.37 50.48 -37.90
N ARG A 654 -22.45 51.09 -38.67
CA ARG A 654 -21.19 50.40 -39.01
C ARG A 654 -20.36 50.04 -37.78
N GLU A 655 -20.23 50.96 -36.86
CA GLU A 655 -19.51 50.76 -35.61
C GLU A 655 -20.12 49.63 -34.76
N ARG A 656 -21.48 49.58 -34.73
CA ARG A 656 -22.21 48.49 -34.05
C ARG A 656 -21.92 47.13 -34.68
N VAL A 657 -21.88 47.02 -36.02
CA VAL A 657 -21.60 45.80 -36.75
C VAL A 657 -20.14 45.38 -36.52
N LEU A 658 -19.18 46.29 -36.61
CA LEU A 658 -17.76 45.99 -36.39
C LEU A 658 -17.49 45.53 -34.96
N LYS A 659 -18.13 46.15 -33.97
CA LYS A 659 -18.06 45.73 -32.55
C LYS A 659 -18.65 44.35 -32.36
N MET A 660 -19.79 44.02 -32.95
CA MET A 660 -20.39 42.71 -32.93
C MET A 660 -19.45 41.64 -33.53
N LEU A 661 -18.84 41.94 -34.70
CA LEU A 661 -17.89 41.05 -35.35
C LEU A 661 -16.62 40.84 -34.52
N ALA A 662 -16.08 41.89 -33.89
CA ALA A 662 -14.92 41.79 -33.02
C ALA A 662 -15.22 40.88 -31.81
N THR A 663 -16.36 41.10 -31.12
CA THR A 663 -16.82 40.29 -29.99
C THR A 663 -17.07 38.84 -30.40
N ALA A 664 -17.72 38.62 -31.55
CA ALA A 664 -17.98 37.26 -32.06
C ALA A 664 -16.69 36.49 -32.41
N ALA A 665 -15.67 37.19 -32.94
CA ALA A 665 -14.38 36.57 -33.23
C ALA A 665 -13.64 36.11 -31.97
N ASP A 666 -13.62 36.92 -30.93
CA ASP A 666 -12.98 36.56 -29.65
C ASP A 666 -13.77 35.45 -28.97
N SER A 667 -15.11 35.49 -29.01
CA SER A 667 -15.98 34.42 -28.51
C SER A 667 -15.81 33.08 -29.25
N PHE A 668 -15.54 33.11 -30.57
CA PHE A 668 -15.33 31.90 -31.37
C PHE A 668 -14.15 31.04 -30.85
N HIS A 669 -13.01 31.66 -30.60
CA HIS A 669 -11.82 30.94 -30.11
C HIS A 669 -12.02 30.37 -28.70
N GLU A 670 -12.70 31.17 -27.85
CA GLU A 670 -13.06 30.71 -26.50
C GLU A 670 -14.05 29.55 -26.54
N LEU A 671 -15.10 29.63 -27.32
CA LEU A 671 -16.11 28.59 -27.49
C LEU A 671 -15.49 27.30 -28.03
N LYS A 672 -14.60 27.41 -29.02
CA LYS A 672 -13.89 26.25 -29.56
C LYS A 672 -13.04 25.58 -28.49
N GLY A 673 -12.23 26.33 -27.74
CA GLY A 673 -11.42 25.81 -26.67
C GLY A 673 -12.26 25.12 -25.59
N ASN A 674 -13.35 25.74 -25.14
CA ASN A 674 -14.24 25.16 -24.14
C ASN A 674 -14.90 23.86 -24.64
N LEU A 675 -15.34 23.81 -25.91
CA LEU A 675 -15.93 22.59 -26.48
C LEU A 675 -14.91 21.44 -26.63
N GLU A 676 -13.69 21.75 -27.03
CA GLU A 676 -12.58 20.76 -27.09
C GLU A 676 -12.24 20.25 -25.69
N GLU A 677 -12.20 21.13 -24.68
CA GLU A 677 -12.00 20.74 -23.29
C GLU A 677 -13.17 19.90 -22.76
N GLY A 678 -14.42 20.23 -23.08
CA GLY A 678 -15.60 19.44 -22.73
C GLY A 678 -15.60 18.05 -23.35
N THR A 679 -15.28 17.99 -24.64
CA THR A 679 -15.13 16.68 -25.34
C THR A 679 -14.05 15.83 -24.69
N LYS A 680 -12.90 16.40 -24.38
CA LYS A 680 -11.81 15.73 -23.67
C LYS A 680 -12.25 15.27 -22.29
N PHE A 681 -12.91 16.12 -21.52
CA PHE A 681 -13.43 15.83 -20.20
C PHE A 681 -14.32 14.57 -20.18
N TYR A 682 -15.32 14.48 -21.06
CA TYR A 682 -16.21 13.32 -21.13
C TYR A 682 -15.47 12.05 -21.57
N ASN A 683 -14.53 12.17 -22.48
CA ASN A 683 -13.71 11.04 -22.92
C ASN A 683 -12.77 10.54 -21.82
N ASP A 684 -12.20 11.42 -21.01
CA ASP A 684 -11.33 11.08 -19.86
C ASP A 684 -12.15 10.48 -18.71
N LEU A 685 -13.41 10.91 -18.53
CA LEU A 685 -14.33 10.36 -17.52
C LEU A 685 -14.76 8.94 -17.85
N THR A 686 -15.04 8.62 -19.11
CA THR A 686 -15.54 7.31 -19.56
C THR A 686 -14.70 6.13 -19.01
N PRO A 687 -13.36 6.05 -19.18
CA PRO A 687 -12.58 4.91 -18.66
C PRO A 687 -12.58 4.83 -17.14
N ILE A 688 -12.76 5.94 -16.43
CA ILE A 688 -12.87 5.96 -14.97
C ILE A 688 -14.18 5.30 -14.56
N LEU A 689 -15.28 5.64 -15.21
CA LEU A 689 -16.60 5.06 -14.95
C LEU A 689 -16.66 3.57 -15.32
N VAL A 690 -16.02 3.17 -16.41
CA VAL A 690 -15.93 1.74 -16.80
C VAL A 690 -15.18 0.93 -15.73
N ARG A 691 -14.12 1.49 -15.11
CA ARG A 691 -13.42 0.82 -13.99
C ARG A 691 -14.31 0.71 -12.74
N LEU A 692 -15.09 1.74 -12.45
CA LEU A 692 -16.06 1.70 -11.36
C LEU A 692 -17.13 0.63 -11.63
N GLN A 693 -17.64 0.57 -12.84
CA GLN A 693 -18.60 -0.46 -13.29
C GLN A 693 -18.00 -1.87 -13.13
N GLN A 694 -16.74 -2.08 -13.52
CA GLN A 694 -16.06 -3.36 -13.35
C GLN A 694 -15.93 -3.74 -11.87
N LYS A 695 -15.51 -2.79 -11.01
CA LYS A 695 -15.42 -2.98 -9.56
C LYS A 695 -16.76 -3.38 -8.93
N VAL A 696 -17.86 -2.78 -9.39
CA VAL A 696 -19.21 -3.11 -8.94
C VAL A 696 -19.65 -4.47 -9.49
N SER A 697 -19.31 -4.81 -10.72
CA SER A 697 -19.58 -6.11 -11.31
C SER A 697 -18.86 -7.24 -10.56
N ASP A 698 -17.58 -7.05 -10.23
CA ASP A 698 -16.79 -8.00 -9.45
C ASP A 698 -17.35 -8.18 -8.04
N PHE A 699 -17.77 -7.08 -7.38
CA PHE A 699 -18.48 -7.12 -6.11
C PHE A 699 -19.78 -7.94 -6.21
N SER A 700 -20.62 -7.63 -7.19
CA SER A 700 -21.91 -8.35 -7.40
C SER A 700 -21.69 -9.83 -7.68
N PHE A 701 -20.68 -10.20 -8.47
CA PHE A 701 -20.31 -11.58 -8.74
C PHE A 701 -19.87 -12.31 -7.47
N ALA A 702 -19.02 -11.71 -6.65
CA ALA A 702 -18.58 -12.28 -5.37
C ALA A 702 -19.79 -12.50 -4.43
N ARG A 703 -20.70 -11.55 -4.37
CA ARG A 703 -21.95 -11.64 -3.59
C ARG A 703 -22.90 -12.72 -4.11
N GLN A 704 -22.96 -12.90 -5.40
CA GLN A 704 -23.75 -13.99 -6.03
C GLN A 704 -23.17 -15.36 -5.66
N THR A 705 -21.86 -15.52 -5.67
CA THR A 705 -21.17 -16.75 -5.26
C THR A 705 -21.43 -17.08 -3.79
N GLU A 706 -21.29 -16.09 -2.89
CA GLU A 706 -21.64 -16.25 -1.47
C GLU A 706 -23.10 -16.69 -1.27
N LYS A 707 -24.02 -16.08 -2.02
CA LYS A 707 -25.44 -16.42 -2.01
C LYS A 707 -25.66 -17.88 -2.38
N GLU A 708 -25.06 -18.36 -3.47
CA GLU A 708 -25.21 -19.73 -3.96
C GLU A 708 -24.63 -20.74 -2.96
N ASP A 709 -23.47 -20.46 -2.38
CA ASP A 709 -22.85 -21.33 -1.39
C ASP A 709 -23.68 -21.44 -0.10
N LEU A 710 -24.19 -20.31 0.38
CA LEU A 710 -25.04 -20.30 1.57
C LEU A 710 -26.38 -21.02 1.33
N MET A 711 -26.96 -20.85 0.15
CA MET A 711 -28.18 -21.58 -0.24
C MET A 711 -27.93 -23.10 -0.33
N ARG A 712 -26.80 -23.52 -0.89
CA ARG A 712 -26.41 -24.92 -0.96
C ARG A 712 -26.19 -25.53 0.42
N GLN A 713 -25.53 -24.79 1.34
CA GLN A 713 -25.38 -25.23 2.73
C GLN A 713 -26.74 -25.38 3.45
N MET A 714 -27.66 -24.45 3.26
CA MET A 714 -28.99 -24.52 3.85
C MET A 714 -29.79 -25.71 3.30
N GLN A 715 -29.70 -25.98 2.00
CA GLN A 715 -30.33 -27.18 1.38
C GLN A 715 -29.75 -28.47 1.96
N GLN A 716 -28.44 -28.59 2.11
CA GLN A 716 -27.79 -29.75 2.71
C GLN A 716 -28.23 -29.95 4.17
N ASN A 717 -28.35 -28.87 4.96
CA ASN A 717 -28.83 -28.94 6.32
C ASN A 717 -30.30 -29.33 6.44
N ILE A 718 -31.16 -29.02 5.47
CA ILE A 718 -32.55 -29.45 5.40
C ILE A 718 -32.62 -30.96 5.01
N VAL A 719 -31.82 -31.42 4.07
CA VAL A 719 -31.79 -32.83 3.63
C VAL A 719 -31.18 -33.72 4.72
N SER A 720 -30.13 -33.25 5.44
CA SER A 720 -29.51 -34.00 6.53
C SER A 720 -30.33 -33.97 7.82
N GLY A 721 -31.21 -33.00 8.04
CA GLY A 721 -32.15 -32.88 9.16
C GLY A 721 -33.50 -33.59 8.97
N GLY A 722 -33.79 -34.04 7.73
CA GLY A 722 -35.07 -34.70 7.33
C GLY A 722 -35.09 -36.22 7.38
N GLY A 723 -34.01 -36.86 7.84
CA GLY A 723 -33.85 -38.31 7.84
C GLY A 723 -33.94 -38.98 9.22
N SER A 724 -35.01 -38.72 10.00
CA SER A 724 -35.32 -39.56 11.17
C SER A 724 -36.81 -39.54 11.45
N GLY A 725 -37.52 -40.43 10.79
CA GLY A 725 -38.94 -40.67 11.06
C GLY A 725 -39.40 -41.98 10.38
N GLY A 726 -39.25 -43.11 11.07
CA GLY A 726 -39.96 -44.32 10.66
C GLY A 726 -39.34 -45.66 11.02
N GLY A 727 -39.77 -46.29 12.15
CA GLY A 727 -39.78 -47.73 12.27
C GLY A 727 -39.15 -48.39 13.45
N GLY A 728 -39.91 -48.60 14.55
CA GLY A 728 -39.98 -49.87 15.22
C GLY A 728 -39.08 -50.24 16.39
N GLY A 729 -39.69 -50.27 17.64
CA GLY A 729 -39.46 -51.37 18.56
C GLY A 729 -38.49 -51.16 19.73
N GLY A 730 -38.98 -50.76 20.89
CA GLY A 730 -38.77 -51.38 22.18
C GLY A 730 -37.47 -51.16 22.93
N SER A 731 -37.48 -50.32 23.91
CA SER A 731 -37.21 -50.59 25.32
C SER A 731 -37.00 -49.31 26.11
N ALA A 732 -37.75 -49.21 27.20
CA ALA A 732 -37.76 -48.07 28.08
C ALA A 732 -36.47 -47.89 28.90
N ALA A 733 -35.90 -46.71 28.90
CA ALA A 733 -35.04 -46.18 29.95
C ALA A 733 -35.50 -44.76 30.29
N LYS A 734 -35.85 -44.59 31.55
CA LYS A 734 -36.44 -43.39 32.17
C LYS A 734 -35.53 -42.18 32.10
N SER A 735 -36.06 -41.11 31.57
CA SER A 735 -35.49 -39.77 31.70
C SER A 735 -35.67 -39.25 33.14
N PRO A 736 -34.69 -38.52 33.73
CA PRO A 736 -34.88 -37.80 34.96
C PRO A 736 -35.74 -36.54 34.77
N PRO A 737 -36.51 -36.11 35.80
CA PRO A 737 -37.45 -35.01 35.68
C PRO A 737 -36.77 -33.64 35.60
N PRO A 738 -37.41 -32.63 35.02
CA PRO A 738 -36.88 -31.27 34.88
C PRO A 738 -36.83 -30.55 36.23
N ARG A 739 -35.75 -29.80 36.42
CA ARG A 739 -35.53 -28.90 37.54
C ARG A 739 -36.57 -27.76 37.53
N PRO A 740 -37.09 -27.34 38.71
CA PRO A 740 -38.00 -26.22 38.79
C PRO A 740 -37.26 -24.87 38.63
N PRO A 741 -37.93 -23.82 38.16
CA PRO A 741 -37.36 -22.49 38.01
C PRO A 741 -37.11 -21.82 39.38
N PRO A 742 -36.12 -20.95 39.50
CA PRO A 742 -35.88 -20.21 40.72
C PRO A 742 -36.94 -19.14 40.96
N PRO A 743 -37.24 -18.80 42.23
CA PRO A 743 -38.32 -17.88 42.58
C PRO A 743 -38.00 -16.43 42.28
N SER A 744 -38.98 -15.75 41.73
CA SER A 744 -39.02 -14.31 41.59
C SER A 744 -39.08 -13.63 42.96
N SER A 745 -38.13 -12.72 43.25
CA SER A 745 -38.32 -11.74 44.31
C SER A 745 -38.20 -10.33 43.72
N ARG A 746 -39.31 -9.62 43.97
CA ARG A 746 -39.47 -8.18 43.79
C ARG A 746 -38.37 -7.39 44.51
N THR A 747 -37.86 -6.31 43.96
CA THR A 747 -38.28 -4.91 44.28
C THR A 747 -37.44 -3.95 43.42
N GLU A 748 -38.16 -3.05 42.81
CA GLU A 748 -37.66 -1.84 42.17
C GLU A 748 -36.95 -0.96 43.19
N VAL A 749 -35.74 -0.51 42.87
CA VAL A 749 -35.23 0.80 43.28
C VAL A 749 -34.37 1.32 42.14
N GLU A 750 -34.83 2.34 41.47
CA GLU A 750 -34.08 3.16 40.52
C GLU A 750 -32.86 3.78 41.22
N PRO A 751 -31.65 3.70 40.62
CA PRO A 751 -30.57 4.54 41.08
C PRO A 751 -30.57 5.89 40.33
N PRO A 752 -30.16 6.98 41.01
CA PRO A 752 -30.35 8.35 40.57
C PRO A 752 -29.44 8.70 39.38
N VAL A 753 -29.99 9.52 38.50
CA VAL A 753 -29.34 10.13 37.33
C VAL A 753 -28.13 10.95 37.79
N PRO A 754 -26.91 10.70 37.25
CA PRO A 754 -25.76 11.60 37.46
C PRO A 754 -25.90 12.87 36.63
N PRO A 755 -25.39 14.02 37.13
CA PRO A 755 -25.51 15.31 36.45
C PRO A 755 -24.64 15.39 35.19
N PRO A 756 -24.95 16.30 34.24
CA PRO A 756 -24.26 16.36 32.95
C PRO A 756 -22.80 16.79 33.14
N ARG A 757 -21.89 15.93 32.71
CA ARG A 757 -20.47 16.26 32.57
C ARG A 757 -20.25 17.15 31.35
N THR A 758 -19.75 18.32 31.62
CA THR A 758 -19.12 19.25 30.68
C THR A 758 -18.17 18.50 29.72
N GLN A 759 -18.43 18.68 28.44
CA GLN A 759 -17.51 18.26 27.38
C GLN A 759 -16.19 19.04 27.49
N GLN A 760 -15.16 18.38 27.97
CA GLN A 760 -13.79 18.78 27.65
C GLN A 760 -13.39 18.05 26.36
N SER A 761 -13.14 18.86 25.35
CA SER A 761 -12.59 18.50 24.06
C SER A 761 -11.28 17.70 24.23
N LEU A 762 -11.28 16.43 23.88
CA LEU A 762 -10.07 15.69 23.53
C LEU A 762 -9.87 15.85 22.03
N GLN A 763 -8.95 16.74 21.70
CA GLN A 763 -8.34 16.87 20.39
C GLN A 763 -7.55 15.58 20.06
N GLY A 764 -7.71 15.11 18.81
CA GLY A 764 -6.63 14.49 18.11
C GLY A 764 -6.75 13.01 17.83
N GLN A 765 -7.60 12.63 16.88
CA GLN A 765 -7.25 11.61 15.91
C GLN A 765 -7.39 12.23 14.51
N PRO A 766 -6.39 12.17 13.64
CA PRO A 766 -6.53 12.65 12.28
C PRO A 766 -7.41 11.67 11.51
N GLN A 767 -8.62 12.10 11.24
CA GLN A 767 -9.45 11.51 10.20
C GLN A 767 -8.77 11.78 8.85
N PRO A 768 -8.77 10.86 7.88
CA PRO A 768 -8.31 11.16 6.54
C PRO A 768 -9.21 12.26 5.98
N PHE A 769 -8.62 13.44 5.76
CA PHE A 769 -9.28 14.54 5.07
C PHE A 769 -9.62 14.10 3.65
N LEU A 770 -10.89 13.79 3.43
CA LEU A 770 -11.51 13.79 2.12
C LEU A 770 -11.54 15.24 1.65
N TYR A 771 -10.53 15.62 0.88
CA TYR A 771 -10.48 16.86 0.15
C TYR A 771 -11.65 16.85 -0.84
N GLN A 772 -12.71 17.59 -0.54
CA GLN A 772 -13.73 17.97 -1.52
C GLN A 772 -13.27 19.29 -2.14
N PRO A 773 -12.82 19.32 -3.39
CA PRO A 773 -12.63 20.57 -4.08
C PRO A 773 -14.02 21.21 -4.26
N GLN A 774 -14.28 22.34 -3.61
CA GLN A 774 -15.38 23.22 -3.98
C GLN A 774 -15.00 23.85 -5.32
N TYR A 775 -15.51 23.25 -6.39
CA TYR A 775 -15.41 23.79 -7.73
C TYR A 775 -16.32 25.02 -7.84
N GLN A 776 -15.72 26.20 -7.92
CA GLN A 776 -16.43 27.39 -8.45
C GLN A 776 -16.19 27.42 -9.96
N PRO A 777 -17.25 27.40 -10.78
CA PRO A 777 -17.09 27.49 -12.22
C PRO A 777 -16.45 28.84 -12.57
N ASN A 778 -15.23 28.81 -13.09
CA ASN A 778 -14.57 29.97 -13.64
C ASN A 778 -14.96 30.07 -15.11
N PHE A 779 -15.31 31.28 -15.59
CA PHE A 779 -15.73 31.49 -16.98
C PHE A 779 -14.66 31.12 -18.02
N ALA A 780 -13.40 31.01 -17.62
CA ALA A 780 -12.28 30.64 -18.48
C ALA A 780 -12.10 29.14 -18.70
N ASN A 781 -12.58 28.29 -17.78
CA ASN A 781 -12.64 26.84 -17.94
C ASN A 781 -13.86 26.33 -17.18
N PRO A 782 -15.00 26.15 -17.86
CA PRO A 782 -16.25 25.76 -17.21
C PRO A 782 -16.31 24.28 -16.80
N TYR A 783 -15.39 23.45 -17.25
CA TYR A 783 -15.43 22.02 -16.98
C TYR A 783 -14.64 21.63 -15.72
N PRO A 784 -15.14 20.66 -14.94
CA PRO A 784 -14.45 20.17 -13.76
C PRO A 784 -13.15 19.45 -14.14
N THR A 785 -12.10 19.67 -13.34
CA THR A 785 -10.82 18.96 -13.50
C THR A 785 -10.78 17.75 -12.59
N PHE A 786 -10.23 16.63 -13.08
CA PHE A 786 -10.01 15.44 -12.27
C PHE A 786 -8.75 15.60 -11.44
N PRO A 787 -8.77 15.30 -10.11
CA PRO A 787 -7.57 15.11 -9.36
C PRO A 787 -6.85 13.87 -9.92
N GLY A 788 -5.72 14.11 -10.60
CA GLY A 788 -4.94 13.04 -11.22
C GLY A 788 -5.19 12.85 -12.72
N ALA A 789 -5.38 13.95 -13.48
CA ALA A 789 -5.36 13.90 -14.94
C ALA A 789 -4.01 13.36 -15.43
N PHE A 790 -4.05 12.25 -16.14
CA PHE A 790 -2.92 11.52 -16.70
C PHE A 790 -1.98 12.38 -17.54
N PRO A 791 -0.67 12.11 -17.56
CA PRO A 791 0.22 12.69 -18.55
C PRO A 791 -0.23 12.29 -19.95
N ASN A 792 -0.23 13.26 -20.87
CA ASN A 792 -0.62 13.17 -22.26
C ASN A 792 -0.13 11.88 -22.92
N TYR A 793 -1.05 10.97 -23.24
CA TYR A 793 -0.85 9.99 -24.30
C TYR A 793 -1.19 10.65 -25.64
N GLN A 794 -0.24 11.35 -26.21
CA GLN A 794 -0.17 11.54 -27.66
C GLN A 794 0.89 10.56 -28.18
N GLN A 795 0.43 9.39 -28.65
CA GLN A 795 0.86 8.73 -29.88
C GLN A 795 0.40 7.28 -29.88
N GLY A 796 -0.21 6.87 -30.98
CA GLY A 796 -0.43 5.47 -31.32
C GLY A 796 -1.89 5.04 -31.41
N TYR A 797 -2.59 5.42 -32.46
CA TYR A 797 -3.77 4.69 -32.91
C TYR A 797 -3.31 3.28 -33.41
N GLY A 798 -3.25 2.33 -32.48
CA GLY A 798 -3.21 0.90 -32.79
C GLY A 798 -4.64 0.36 -32.84
N HIS A 799 -4.99 -0.26 -33.95
CA HIS A 799 -6.28 -0.91 -34.20
C HIS A 799 -6.69 -1.83 -33.03
N PHE A 800 -7.83 -1.56 -32.43
CA PHE A 800 -8.51 -2.51 -31.56
C PHE A 800 -9.00 -3.70 -32.40
N PRO A 801 -8.75 -4.95 -31.98
CA PRO A 801 -9.43 -6.10 -32.57
C PRO A 801 -10.92 -6.06 -32.20
N PRO A 802 -11.83 -6.47 -33.10
CA PRO A 802 -13.25 -6.52 -32.80
C PRO A 802 -13.56 -7.53 -31.68
N PRO A 803 -14.61 -7.31 -30.88
CA PRO A 803 -14.98 -8.22 -29.80
C PRO A 803 -15.34 -9.60 -30.35
N PRO A 804 -15.05 -10.69 -29.59
CA PRO A 804 -15.38 -12.04 -30.02
C PRO A 804 -16.90 -12.21 -30.14
N GLN A 805 -17.34 -12.60 -31.32
CA GLN A 805 -18.73 -12.97 -31.58
C GLN A 805 -19.10 -14.22 -30.74
N GLN A 806 -20.13 -14.07 -29.93
CA GLN A 806 -20.78 -15.21 -29.27
C GLN A 806 -21.30 -16.18 -30.33
N GLN A 807 -20.78 -17.39 -30.33
CA GLN A 807 -21.30 -18.50 -31.13
C GLN A 807 -22.63 -18.94 -30.56
N ASN A 808 -23.65 -18.82 -31.36
CA ASN A 808 -25.00 -19.36 -31.12
C ASN A 808 -25.00 -20.84 -31.48
N PRO A 809 -25.34 -21.79 -30.60
CA PRO A 809 -25.34 -23.22 -30.94
C PRO A 809 -26.69 -23.70 -31.45
N PHE A 810 -27.10 -23.29 -32.64
CA PHE A 810 -28.20 -23.99 -33.35
C PHE A 810 -28.29 -23.50 -34.80
N ALA A 811 -27.66 -24.27 -35.73
CA ALA A 811 -28.17 -24.49 -37.11
C ALA A 811 -27.41 -25.64 -37.78
N PRO A 812 -28.09 -26.46 -38.62
CA PRO A 812 -27.60 -27.76 -39.08
C PRO A 812 -26.67 -27.67 -40.28
N GLY A 813 -25.82 -28.70 -40.40
CA GLY A 813 -24.78 -28.80 -41.38
C GLY A 813 -25.22 -28.97 -42.85
N TYR A 814 -24.35 -28.55 -43.73
CA TYR A 814 -24.21 -29.11 -45.08
C TYR A 814 -22.72 -29.31 -45.38
N ASN A 815 -22.41 -30.59 -45.67
CA ASN A 815 -21.15 -31.08 -46.27
C ASN A 815 -21.02 -30.65 -47.72
N THR A 816 -19.83 -30.36 -48.19
CA THR A 816 -19.15 -31.01 -49.32
C THR A 816 -17.80 -30.38 -49.67
N PRO A 817 -16.92 -31.05 -50.46
CA PRO A 817 -15.53 -31.29 -50.08
C PRO A 817 -14.44 -30.73 -51.06
N GLN A 818 -13.21 -30.77 -50.51
CA GLN A 818 -11.91 -30.96 -51.14
C GLN A 818 -11.53 -30.30 -52.47
N GLN A 819 -10.35 -29.69 -52.46
CA GLN A 819 -9.12 -29.96 -53.26
C GLN A 819 -8.19 -28.75 -53.02
N GLY A 820 -7.06 -28.78 -52.44
CA GLY A 820 -5.82 -29.43 -52.72
C GLY A 820 -5.03 -28.76 -53.86
N TYR A 821 -3.95 -28.05 -53.56
CA TYR A 821 -2.68 -28.09 -54.33
C TYR A 821 -1.52 -27.40 -53.60
N ASN A 822 -0.39 -28.06 -53.69
CA ASN A 822 0.94 -27.85 -53.13
C ASN A 822 1.69 -26.57 -53.59
N THR A 823 2.53 -26.07 -52.68
CA THR A 823 3.93 -25.57 -52.71
C THR A 823 4.58 -25.30 -54.11
N PRO A 824 5.82 -24.63 -54.23
CA PRO A 824 6.78 -24.17 -53.20
C PRO A 824 7.53 -22.83 -53.52
N GLN A 825 8.30 -22.39 -52.51
CA GLN A 825 9.61 -21.70 -52.54
C GLN A 825 9.89 -20.49 -53.47
N GLN A 826 10.12 -19.33 -52.92
CA GLN A 826 11.47 -18.72 -52.84
C GLN A 826 11.48 -17.72 -51.68
#